data_274b8290c20a5b5d2edce867c6d8abf9
#
_entry.id   274b8290c20a5b5d2edce867c6d8abf9
#
_cell.length_a   1.000
_cell.length_b   1.000
_cell.length_c   1.000
_cell.angle_alpha   90.00
_cell.angle_beta   90.00
_cell.angle_gamma   90.00
#
_symmetry.space_group_name_H-M   'P 1'
#
loop_
_entity.id
_entity.type
_entity.pdbx_description
1 polymer ?
#
loop_
_entity_poly.entity_id
_entity_poly.type
_entity_poly.pdbx_seq_one_letter_code
_entity_poly.pdbx_strand_id
1 'polypeptide(L)'
;MKKKSVWALALAAMLMWVGKPAVAAVNEAFDPVEYVNPLMGTQSSFELSTGNTYPAIARPWGMNFWTPQTGKMGDGWQYVYTANKIRGFKQTHQPSPWINDYGQFAIMPVVGKPEFDQDKRASWFSHKGEIAKAYYYKVYLAEHDVVTELMPTDRAAMFRFTFPENEHSYIVVDALDKGSYIKVIPEENKIIGYSTKNSGGVPDNFKNYFVIEFDKPFTYEATFADASLKEGTKEQTSDHVGAVIGFKTKKGEIVHAKVASSFISFDQAAINMKELGNDNFDTLVQKGKDVWNEHLSKIEVEGGDLDQYRTFYSCFYRSLLFPRKFYEINAQGEVVHYSPYNGEVLPGYMFTDTGFWDTFRSLFPFLNLMFPSVNKEMQEGLINTYKESGFFPEWASPGHRGCMVGNNSASILVDAYMKGVKVDDLETLYKGLIHGTENVHPTVSSTGRLGHEYYNKLGYVPYDVKINENAARTLEYAYNDWCIWQIAKQLGRPKKELDLYARRALNYKNLYDKETKLMRGKNENGEFMAPFSPLKWGDAFTEGNSWHYSWSVFHDPQGLIDLMGGKDSFVMMLDSVFAVPPLFDDSYYGGVIHEIREMTVMNMGNYAHGNQPIQHMIYLYNYAGQPWKAQYWLRQVMDRMYTPGPDGYCGDEDNGQTSAWYVFSALGFYPVAPGTTQYVLGAPLFKKATIHFENGNNLVINAPNNSDKNIYIESMTFNGKNYTKNYLDHNDLFKGGVIDFKMGDKPNMNRGINPEDMPYSFSVNEEGINKLSPISVKPSKKKK
;
A
#
# COMPACT_ATOMS: atom_id res chain seq x y z
N MET A 1 85.05 -53.99 -12.09
CA MET A 1 84.52 -55.39 -12.21
C MET A 1 83.01 -55.38 -12.09
N LYS A 2 82.35 -56.05 -13.02
CA LYS A 2 80.98 -56.50 -13.12
C LYS A 2 79.89 -55.47 -13.42
N LYS A 3 79.49 -55.54 -14.67
CA LYS A 3 78.17 -55.11 -15.29
C LYS A 3 77.02 -55.80 -14.59
N LYS A 4 75.87 -55.10 -14.52
CA LYS A 4 74.56 -55.73 -14.72
C LYS A 4 73.61 -54.68 -15.31
N SER A 5 73.13 -54.98 -16.49
CA SER A 5 72.07 -54.41 -17.23
C SER A 5 70.70 -54.73 -16.58
N VAL A 6 69.81 -53.78 -16.56
CA VAL A 6 68.40 -54.05 -16.31
C VAL A 6 67.57 -53.31 -17.36
N TRP A 7 66.71 -54.06 -17.96
CA TRP A 7 65.79 -53.73 -19.04
C TRP A 7 64.74 -52.65 -18.62
N ALA A 8 64.47 -51.66 -19.52
CA ALA A 8 63.37 -50.75 -19.41
C ALA A 8 62.13 -51.40 -20.05
N LEU A 9 61.05 -51.60 -19.27
CA LEU A 9 59.71 -51.88 -19.75
C LEU A 9 58.98 -50.53 -19.83
N ALA A 10 58.64 -50.17 -21.06
CA ALA A 10 57.73 -49.06 -21.31
C ALA A 10 56.28 -49.53 -21.08
N LEU A 11 55.57 -49.02 -20.04
CA LEU A 11 54.13 -49.12 -19.86
C LEU A 11 53.52 -47.87 -20.39
N ALA A 12 52.86 -47.97 -21.52
CA ALA A 12 51.98 -46.91 -22.01
C ALA A 12 50.70 -46.91 -21.18
N ALA A 13 50.55 -45.94 -20.28
CA ALA A 13 49.31 -45.68 -19.57
C ALA A 13 48.39 -44.81 -20.50
N MET A 14 47.42 -45.44 -21.13
CA MET A 14 46.26 -44.74 -21.72
C MET A 14 45.46 -44.11 -20.59
N LEU A 15 45.59 -42.81 -20.42
CA LEU A 15 44.67 -42.00 -19.63
C LEU A 15 43.36 -41.90 -20.41
N MET A 16 42.36 -42.74 -20.05
CA MET A 16 40.99 -42.50 -20.42
C MET A 16 40.50 -41.23 -19.67
N TRP A 17 40.33 -40.17 -20.42
CA TRP A 17 39.64 -38.97 -19.97
C TRP A 17 38.16 -39.35 -19.85
N VAL A 18 37.70 -39.72 -18.66
CA VAL A 18 36.29 -39.80 -18.33
C VAL A 18 35.83 -38.32 -18.20
N GLY A 19 35.33 -37.80 -19.29
CA GLY A 19 34.61 -36.52 -19.26
C GLY A 19 33.46 -36.64 -18.26
N LYS A 20 33.53 -35.86 -17.16
CA LYS A 20 32.31 -35.63 -16.34
C LYS A 20 31.22 -35.18 -17.27
N PRO A 21 30.03 -35.78 -17.25
CA PRO A 21 28.89 -35.20 -17.96
C PRO A 21 28.76 -33.75 -17.48
N ALA A 22 28.77 -32.79 -18.40
CA ALA A 22 28.36 -31.44 -18.12
C ALA A 22 26.91 -31.58 -17.61
N VAL A 23 26.73 -31.40 -16.31
CA VAL A 23 25.41 -31.13 -15.75
C VAL A 23 24.99 -29.87 -16.48
N ALA A 24 24.05 -30.01 -17.44
CA ALA A 24 23.37 -28.87 -17.99
C ALA A 24 22.89 -28.07 -16.79
N ALA A 25 23.36 -26.84 -16.66
CA ALA A 25 22.78 -25.91 -15.71
C ALA A 25 21.29 -25.87 -16.06
N VAL A 26 20.49 -26.49 -15.23
CA VAL A 26 19.05 -26.24 -15.23
C VAL A 26 19.00 -24.74 -14.95
N ASN A 27 18.62 -23.95 -15.95
CA ASN A 27 18.21 -22.58 -15.71
C ASN A 27 17.03 -22.72 -14.71
N GLU A 28 17.31 -22.55 -13.42
CA GLU A 28 16.23 -22.39 -12.45
C GLU A 28 15.42 -21.20 -12.95
N ALA A 29 14.16 -21.45 -13.24
CA ALA A 29 13.24 -20.40 -13.64
C ALA A 29 13.28 -19.32 -12.56
N PHE A 30 13.34 -18.05 -12.95
CA PHE A 30 13.31 -16.94 -12.01
C PHE A 30 12.08 -17.03 -11.10
N ASP A 31 12.27 -17.09 -9.79
CA ASP A 31 11.25 -17.39 -8.78
C ASP A 31 11.20 -16.26 -7.73
N PRO A 32 10.70 -15.06 -8.11
CA PRO A 32 10.75 -13.87 -7.28
C PRO A 32 9.93 -13.99 -5.99
N VAL A 33 8.88 -14.80 -5.96
CA VAL A 33 8.05 -14.96 -4.75
C VAL A 33 8.82 -15.59 -3.58
N GLU A 34 9.92 -16.30 -3.84
CA GLU A 34 10.75 -16.88 -2.80
C GLU A 34 11.57 -15.82 -2.03
N TYR A 35 11.75 -14.62 -2.60
CA TYR A 35 12.34 -13.48 -1.89
C TYR A 35 11.34 -12.74 -0.99
N VAL A 36 10.04 -12.90 -1.21
CA VAL A 36 9.00 -12.22 -0.44
C VAL A 36 9.00 -12.67 1.02
N ASN A 37 9.10 -11.71 1.94
CA ASN A 37 8.89 -11.94 3.36
C ASN A 37 7.60 -11.26 3.85
N PRO A 38 6.47 -11.99 3.98
CA PRO A 38 5.23 -11.43 4.49
C PRO A 38 5.30 -10.93 5.94
N LEU A 39 6.35 -11.30 6.68
CA LEU A 39 6.59 -10.85 8.05
C LEU A 39 7.28 -9.47 8.13
N MET A 40 7.72 -8.91 6.99
CA MET A 40 8.31 -7.57 6.95
C MET A 40 7.32 -6.52 7.50
N GLY A 41 7.75 -5.74 8.49
CA GLY A 41 6.93 -4.68 9.09
C GLY A 41 5.96 -5.13 10.18
N THR A 42 6.04 -6.38 10.66
CA THR A 42 5.09 -6.95 11.62
C THR A 42 5.49 -6.79 13.10
N GLN A 43 6.63 -6.14 13.37
CA GLN A 43 7.10 -5.89 14.75
C GLN A 43 6.75 -4.47 15.21
N SER A 44 5.50 -4.10 15.10
CA SER A 44 5.02 -2.76 15.50
C SER A 44 4.29 -2.77 16.84
N SER A 45 4.21 -1.59 17.45
CA SER A 45 3.38 -1.32 18.62
C SER A 45 2.59 -0.02 18.42
N PHE A 46 1.73 0.31 19.41
CA PHE A 46 1.03 1.59 19.41
C PHE A 46 1.99 2.79 19.45
N GLU A 47 3.15 2.64 20.11
CA GLU A 47 4.10 3.74 20.31
C GLU A 47 5.10 3.90 19.19
N LEU A 48 5.37 2.85 18.40
CA LEU A 48 6.36 2.85 17.33
C LEU A 48 5.94 1.91 16.21
N SER A 49 5.74 2.45 15.03
CA SER A 49 5.50 1.65 13.84
C SER A 49 6.81 1.29 13.15
N THR A 50 6.90 0.04 12.77
CA THR A 50 7.93 -0.48 11.87
C THR A 50 7.30 -1.09 10.62
N GLY A 51 6.09 -0.64 10.28
CA GLY A 51 5.28 -1.05 9.14
C GLY A 51 3.79 -1.13 9.44
N ASN A 52 3.41 -1.42 10.68
CA ASN A 52 2.01 -1.67 11.08
C ASN A 52 1.31 -2.70 10.18
N THR A 53 2.07 -3.71 9.76
CA THR A 53 1.60 -4.77 8.87
C THR A 53 1.31 -6.06 9.64
N TYR A 54 0.66 -6.98 8.96
CA TYR A 54 0.51 -8.39 9.36
C TYR A 54 0.88 -9.28 8.16
N PRO A 55 1.21 -10.56 8.37
CA PRO A 55 1.46 -11.47 7.25
C PRO A 55 0.16 -11.70 6.49
N ALA A 56 0.00 -11.01 5.36
CA ALA A 56 -1.15 -11.14 4.50
C ALA A 56 -0.97 -12.35 3.56
N ILE A 57 -1.60 -13.46 3.92
CA ILE A 57 -1.64 -14.66 3.07
C ILE A 57 -2.85 -14.47 2.16
N ALA A 58 -2.61 -14.16 0.88
CA ALA A 58 -3.65 -13.68 -0.01
C ALA A 58 -3.29 -13.90 -1.49
N ARG A 59 -4.22 -13.61 -2.39
CA ARG A 59 -3.96 -13.34 -3.81
C ARG A 59 -3.69 -11.84 -4.01
N PRO A 60 -3.03 -11.43 -5.10
CA PRO A 60 -2.93 -10.01 -5.45
C PRO A 60 -4.32 -9.36 -5.48
N TRP A 61 -4.49 -8.28 -4.72
CA TRP A 61 -5.77 -7.57 -4.55
C TRP A 61 -6.97 -8.46 -4.17
N GLY A 62 -6.72 -9.62 -3.54
CA GLY A 62 -7.77 -10.57 -3.16
C GLY A 62 -8.83 -9.94 -2.24
N MET A 63 -10.07 -10.41 -2.33
CA MET A 63 -11.15 -9.94 -1.47
C MET A 63 -10.88 -10.28 0.00
N ASN A 64 -10.34 -11.46 0.26
CA ASN A 64 -10.05 -11.96 1.60
C ASN A 64 -8.56 -12.15 1.82
N PHE A 65 -8.06 -11.63 2.93
CA PHE A 65 -6.73 -11.95 3.44
C PHE A 65 -6.84 -12.88 4.63
N TRP A 66 -5.82 -13.70 4.82
CA TRP A 66 -5.69 -14.58 5.98
C TRP A 66 -4.42 -14.27 6.74
N THR A 67 -4.51 -14.34 8.07
CA THR A 67 -3.35 -14.11 8.95
C THR A 67 -3.46 -14.96 10.21
N PRO A 68 -2.34 -15.47 10.78
CA PRO A 68 -2.36 -15.97 12.15
C PRO A 68 -2.69 -14.79 13.09
N GLN A 69 -3.51 -15.05 14.09
CA GLN A 69 -3.93 -14.06 15.07
C GLN A 69 -3.14 -14.24 16.37
N THR A 70 -2.27 -13.29 16.69
CA THR A 70 -1.57 -13.24 17.99
C THR A 70 -2.22 -12.26 18.97
N GLY A 71 -2.88 -11.21 18.49
CA GLY A 71 -3.66 -10.25 19.27
C GLY A 71 -5.01 -10.83 19.73
N LYS A 72 -5.63 -10.17 20.70
CA LYS A 72 -6.98 -10.51 21.13
C LYS A 72 -8.05 -9.96 20.20
N MET A 73 -9.26 -10.44 20.33
CA MET A 73 -10.43 -9.87 19.67
C MET A 73 -10.54 -8.37 20.04
N GLY A 74 -10.59 -7.51 19.02
CA GLY A 74 -10.64 -6.06 19.19
C GLY A 74 -9.27 -5.36 19.15
N ASP A 75 -8.15 -6.07 19.23
CA ASP A 75 -6.83 -5.48 19.05
C ASP A 75 -6.63 -5.03 17.61
N GLY A 76 -6.12 -3.80 17.42
CA GLY A 76 -5.72 -3.32 16.10
C GLY A 76 -4.53 -4.12 15.54
N TRP A 77 -3.57 -4.48 16.39
CA TRP A 77 -2.40 -5.30 16.03
C TRP A 77 -2.75 -6.79 16.09
N GLN A 78 -3.41 -7.29 15.06
CA GLN A 78 -3.88 -8.68 15.02
C GLN A 78 -2.76 -9.72 14.92
N TYR A 79 -1.58 -9.33 14.44
CA TYR A 79 -0.34 -10.12 14.50
C TYR A 79 0.82 -9.21 14.86
N VAL A 80 1.62 -9.64 15.84
CA VAL A 80 2.87 -8.97 16.23
C VAL A 80 3.97 -10.02 16.26
N TYR A 81 5.08 -9.77 15.56
CA TYR A 81 6.19 -10.73 15.42
C TYR A 81 6.78 -11.18 16.77
N THR A 82 6.83 -10.31 17.76
CA THR A 82 7.36 -10.63 19.09
C THR A 82 6.42 -11.48 19.95
N ALA A 83 5.18 -11.72 19.52
CA ALA A 83 4.26 -12.60 20.23
C ALA A 83 4.64 -14.07 20.05
N ASN A 84 4.28 -14.89 21.04
CA ASN A 84 4.67 -16.30 21.11
C ASN A 84 3.46 -17.26 21.16
N LYS A 85 2.23 -16.75 21.03
CA LYS A 85 1.02 -17.54 20.98
C LYS A 85 0.11 -17.13 19.83
N ILE A 86 -0.46 -18.10 19.16
CA ILE A 86 -1.52 -17.96 18.15
C ILE A 86 -2.86 -18.32 18.77
N ARG A 87 -3.89 -17.46 18.57
CA ARG A 87 -5.26 -17.60 19.07
C ARG A 87 -6.23 -18.14 18.02
N GLY A 88 -5.84 -18.09 16.75
CA GLY A 88 -6.62 -18.53 15.61
C GLY A 88 -5.98 -18.12 14.30
N PHE A 89 -6.58 -18.56 13.20
CA PHE A 89 -6.27 -18.14 11.84
C PHE A 89 -7.46 -17.34 11.34
N LYS A 90 -7.25 -16.06 11.13
CA LYS A 90 -8.29 -15.06 10.93
C LYS A 90 -8.43 -14.71 9.46
N GLN A 91 -9.67 -14.75 8.94
CA GLN A 91 -10.00 -14.00 7.74
C GLN A 91 -10.10 -12.53 8.12
N THR A 92 -9.38 -11.66 7.42
CA THR A 92 -9.28 -10.25 7.76
C THR A 92 -9.47 -9.35 6.55
N HIS A 93 -10.07 -8.20 6.78
CA HIS A 93 -10.22 -7.10 5.84
C HIS A 93 -9.57 -5.82 6.38
N GLN A 94 -8.74 -5.93 7.39
CA GLN A 94 -8.11 -4.77 8.02
C GLN A 94 -7.08 -4.12 7.08
N PRO A 95 -7.22 -2.82 6.74
CA PRO A 95 -6.21 -2.09 5.98
C PRO A 95 -5.06 -1.59 6.86
N SER A 96 -5.34 -1.27 8.12
CA SER A 96 -4.41 -0.69 9.08
C SER A 96 -4.94 -0.92 10.51
N PRO A 97 -4.07 -1.04 11.54
CA PRO A 97 -4.52 -1.13 12.93
C PRO A 97 -5.36 0.08 13.38
N TRP A 98 -5.16 1.25 12.78
CA TRP A 98 -5.91 2.47 13.10
C TRP A 98 -7.34 2.47 12.56
N ILE A 99 -7.59 1.78 11.45
CA ILE A 99 -8.90 1.73 10.77
C ILE A 99 -9.77 0.59 11.32
N ASN A 100 -9.16 -0.44 11.90
CA ASN A 100 -9.80 -1.68 12.36
C ASN A 100 -10.26 -2.61 11.22
N ASP A 101 -10.88 -3.72 11.60
CA ASP A 101 -11.31 -4.80 10.74
C ASP A 101 -12.84 -4.84 10.60
N TYR A 102 -13.34 -5.51 9.58
CA TYR A 102 -14.76 -5.72 9.36
C TYR A 102 -15.04 -7.12 8.78
N GLY A 103 -16.21 -7.67 9.03
CA GLY A 103 -16.66 -8.94 8.48
C GLY A 103 -15.75 -10.14 8.77
N GLN A 104 -15.01 -10.09 9.87
CA GLN A 104 -13.96 -11.04 10.23
C GLN A 104 -14.50 -12.28 10.94
N PHE A 105 -13.78 -13.39 10.83
CA PHE A 105 -13.97 -14.61 11.63
C PHE A 105 -12.65 -15.39 11.72
N ALA A 106 -12.55 -16.34 12.64
CA ALA A 106 -11.33 -17.11 12.87
C ALA A 106 -11.60 -18.60 13.01
N ILE A 107 -10.60 -19.42 12.67
CA ILE A 107 -10.61 -20.87 12.79
C ILE A 107 -9.40 -21.29 13.63
N MET A 108 -9.60 -22.20 14.61
CA MET A 108 -8.52 -22.68 15.47
C MET A 108 -8.69 -24.18 15.78
N PRO A 109 -7.70 -25.04 15.50
CA PRO A 109 -7.70 -26.41 15.97
C PRO A 109 -7.32 -26.47 17.46
N VAL A 110 -7.99 -27.30 18.23
CA VAL A 110 -7.69 -27.56 19.64
C VAL A 110 -7.79 -29.05 19.95
N VAL A 111 -7.07 -29.53 20.95
CA VAL A 111 -7.05 -30.93 21.33
C VAL A 111 -7.30 -31.11 22.84
N GLY A 112 -8.03 -32.13 23.23
CA GLY A 112 -8.32 -32.57 24.60
C GLY A 112 -9.60 -31.99 25.18
N LYS A 113 -9.91 -30.72 25.00
CA LYS A 113 -11.15 -30.07 25.48
C LYS A 113 -11.73 -29.17 24.39
N PRO A 114 -13.06 -29.00 24.34
CA PRO A 114 -13.71 -28.09 23.40
C PRO A 114 -13.55 -26.62 23.85
N GLU A 115 -12.31 -26.13 23.94
CA GLU A 115 -11.96 -24.83 24.46
C GLU A 115 -12.18 -23.73 23.41
N PHE A 116 -13.14 -22.86 23.65
CA PHE A 116 -13.51 -21.79 22.73
C PHE A 116 -12.97 -20.41 23.15
N ASP A 117 -12.60 -20.23 24.41
CA ASP A 117 -12.04 -18.97 24.92
C ASP A 117 -10.70 -18.66 24.24
N GLN A 118 -10.53 -17.44 23.74
CA GLN A 118 -9.36 -17.06 22.94
C GLN A 118 -8.02 -17.20 23.70
N ASP A 119 -7.99 -16.87 24.97
CA ASP A 119 -6.76 -16.94 25.76
C ASP A 119 -6.40 -18.37 26.15
N LYS A 120 -7.43 -19.20 26.44
CA LYS A 120 -7.25 -20.60 26.85
C LYS A 120 -6.94 -21.52 25.65
N ARG A 121 -7.53 -21.26 24.47
CA ARG A 121 -7.22 -22.03 23.25
C ARG A 121 -5.90 -21.64 22.61
N ALA A 122 -5.32 -20.51 23.00
CA ALA A 122 -4.09 -19.97 22.41
C ALA A 122 -2.92 -20.95 22.59
N SER A 123 -2.20 -21.22 21.50
CA SER A 123 -1.10 -22.17 21.48
C SER A 123 0.25 -21.48 21.26
N TRP A 124 1.28 -21.94 21.97
CA TRP A 124 2.65 -21.57 21.70
C TRP A 124 3.06 -21.98 20.29
N PHE A 125 3.85 -21.14 19.65
CA PHE A 125 4.49 -21.39 18.38
C PHE A 125 5.90 -20.84 18.35
N SER A 126 6.67 -21.21 17.33
CA SER A 126 8.03 -20.71 17.11
C SER A 126 8.19 -20.29 15.66
N HIS A 127 8.82 -19.15 15.42
CA HIS A 127 9.18 -18.72 14.06
C HIS A 127 10.12 -19.70 13.33
N LYS A 128 10.83 -20.58 14.06
CA LYS A 128 11.60 -21.68 13.45
C LYS A 128 10.72 -22.77 12.83
N GLY A 129 9.49 -22.90 13.30
CA GLY A 129 8.48 -23.82 12.78
C GLY A 129 7.37 -23.12 11.99
N GLU A 130 7.51 -21.82 11.75
CA GLU A 130 6.58 -21.01 10.96
C GLU A 130 7.08 -20.87 9.52
N ILE A 131 6.21 -21.09 8.55
CA ILE A 131 6.43 -20.77 7.14
C ILE A 131 5.38 -19.78 6.73
N ALA A 132 5.80 -18.56 6.42
CA ALA A 132 4.92 -17.51 5.90
C ALA A 132 5.35 -17.16 4.48
N LYS A 133 4.50 -17.49 3.51
CA LYS A 133 4.64 -17.12 2.08
C LYS A 133 3.43 -16.29 1.68
N ALA A 134 3.54 -15.49 0.66
CA ALA A 134 2.41 -14.71 0.15
C ALA A 134 1.15 -15.57 -0.15
N TYR A 135 1.36 -16.81 -0.56
CA TYR A 135 0.36 -17.77 -1.02
C TYR A 135 0.10 -18.95 -0.10
N TYR A 136 0.85 -19.08 1.02
CA TYR A 136 0.83 -20.26 1.88
C TYR A 136 1.33 -19.92 3.28
N TYR A 137 0.68 -20.49 4.29
CA TYR A 137 1.10 -20.40 5.67
C TYR A 137 1.12 -21.79 6.32
N LYS A 138 2.11 -22.03 7.18
CA LYS A 138 2.23 -23.26 7.97
C LYS A 138 2.81 -22.97 9.32
N VAL A 139 2.27 -23.58 10.37
CA VAL A 139 2.81 -23.50 11.74
C VAL A 139 2.48 -24.74 12.55
N TYR A 140 3.38 -25.07 13.49
CA TYR A 140 3.12 -26.08 14.52
C TYR A 140 2.61 -25.41 15.80
N LEU A 141 1.49 -25.87 16.31
CA LEU A 141 0.81 -25.41 17.50
C LEU A 141 1.14 -26.36 18.68
N ALA A 142 2.02 -25.93 19.57
CA ALA A 142 2.65 -26.80 20.55
C ALA A 142 1.70 -27.33 21.66
N GLU A 143 0.73 -26.52 22.15
CA GLU A 143 -0.26 -26.95 23.13
C GLU A 143 -1.20 -28.04 22.60
N HIS A 144 -1.45 -28.02 21.30
CA HIS A 144 -2.45 -28.91 20.67
C HIS A 144 -1.81 -30.04 19.88
N ASP A 145 -0.47 -30.02 19.71
CA ASP A 145 0.26 -30.98 18.86
C ASP A 145 -0.33 -31.07 17.44
N VAL A 146 -0.70 -29.90 16.87
CA VAL A 146 -1.34 -29.80 15.55
C VAL A 146 -0.47 -28.98 14.61
N VAL A 147 -0.26 -29.48 13.39
CA VAL A 147 0.26 -28.67 12.28
C VAL A 147 -0.92 -28.08 11.53
N THR A 148 -0.95 -26.76 11.41
CA THR A 148 -1.96 -26.03 10.64
C THR A 148 -1.32 -25.44 9.41
N GLU A 149 -1.96 -25.64 8.27
CA GLU A 149 -1.58 -25.11 6.97
C GLU A 149 -2.77 -24.42 6.32
N LEU A 150 -2.55 -23.33 5.60
CA LEU A 150 -3.61 -22.66 4.84
C LEU A 150 -3.08 -22.08 3.52
N MET A 151 -3.96 -22.05 2.52
CA MET A 151 -3.73 -21.39 1.24
C MET A 151 -5.01 -20.69 0.77
N PRO A 152 -4.92 -19.43 0.30
CA PRO A 152 -6.08 -18.67 -0.17
C PRO A 152 -6.23 -18.65 -1.68
N THR A 153 -7.47 -18.37 -2.12
CA THR A 153 -7.80 -17.80 -3.42
C THR A 153 -8.25 -16.33 -3.24
N ASP A 154 -8.94 -15.74 -4.20
CA ASP A 154 -9.48 -14.37 -4.04
C ASP A 154 -10.55 -14.29 -2.94
N ARG A 155 -11.47 -15.28 -2.88
CA ARG A 155 -12.67 -15.27 -2.00
C ARG A 155 -12.81 -16.52 -1.16
N ALA A 156 -11.93 -17.52 -1.37
CA ALA A 156 -11.95 -18.78 -0.64
C ALA A 156 -10.57 -19.11 -0.05
N ALA A 157 -10.50 -20.14 0.77
CA ALA A 157 -9.26 -20.70 1.29
C ALA A 157 -9.45 -22.20 1.58
N MET A 158 -8.36 -22.94 1.61
CA MET A 158 -8.34 -24.30 2.09
C MET A 158 -7.38 -24.44 3.27
N PHE A 159 -7.83 -25.09 4.32
CA PHE A 159 -7.03 -25.46 5.48
C PHE A 159 -6.71 -26.94 5.45
N ARG A 160 -5.54 -27.27 6.00
CA ARG A 160 -5.10 -28.63 6.28
C ARG A 160 -4.61 -28.71 7.72
N PHE A 161 -5.33 -29.47 8.56
CA PHE A 161 -4.97 -29.71 9.95
C PHE A 161 -4.45 -31.12 10.10
N THR A 162 -3.22 -31.28 10.58
CA THR A 162 -2.62 -32.58 10.88
C THR A 162 -2.65 -32.79 12.40
N PHE A 163 -3.50 -33.71 12.85
CA PHE A 163 -3.76 -33.96 14.26
C PHE A 163 -2.92 -35.11 14.84
N PRO A 164 -2.68 -35.10 16.17
CA PRO A 164 -2.19 -36.29 16.90
C PRO A 164 -3.26 -37.35 16.99
N GLU A 165 -2.92 -38.52 17.56
CA GLU A 165 -3.92 -39.52 17.97
C GLU A 165 -4.66 -39.00 19.20
N ASN A 166 -5.97 -38.75 19.06
CA ASN A 166 -6.82 -38.27 20.15
C ASN A 166 -8.30 -38.57 19.88
N GLU A 167 -9.04 -38.97 20.93
CA GLU A 167 -10.50 -39.13 20.89
C GLU A 167 -11.24 -37.77 20.87
N HIS A 168 -10.52 -36.66 21.21
CA HIS A 168 -11.05 -35.32 21.45
C HIS A 168 -10.24 -34.26 20.68
N SER A 169 -10.24 -34.35 19.35
CA SER A 169 -9.71 -33.36 18.46
C SER A 169 -10.83 -32.43 17.99
N TYR A 170 -10.63 -31.10 18.06
CA TYR A 170 -11.68 -30.14 17.77
C TYR A 170 -11.21 -29.06 16.81
N ILE A 171 -12.17 -28.44 16.12
CA ILE A 171 -11.99 -27.19 15.42
C ILE A 171 -13.00 -26.18 15.95
N VAL A 172 -12.51 -25.03 16.38
CA VAL A 172 -13.31 -23.87 16.80
C VAL A 172 -13.45 -22.93 15.60
N VAL A 173 -14.70 -22.59 15.26
CA VAL A 173 -15.03 -21.51 14.31
C VAL A 173 -15.62 -20.37 15.12
N ASP A 174 -14.92 -19.27 15.16
CA ASP A 174 -15.23 -18.09 15.98
C ASP A 174 -15.66 -16.94 15.06
N ALA A 175 -16.94 -16.60 15.07
CA ALA A 175 -17.50 -15.52 14.26
C ALA A 175 -17.25 -14.12 14.86
N LEU A 176 -16.57 -14.05 16.00
CA LEU A 176 -16.13 -12.86 16.71
C LEU A 176 -17.28 -11.93 17.15
N ASP A 177 -16.92 -10.77 17.71
CA ASP A 177 -17.84 -9.83 18.34
C ASP A 177 -18.54 -8.86 17.39
N LYS A 178 -19.45 -8.07 17.95
CA LYS A 178 -20.23 -7.00 17.31
C LYS A 178 -21.32 -7.47 16.36
N GLY A 179 -21.92 -8.59 16.70
CA GLY A 179 -23.03 -9.19 16.00
C GLY A 179 -22.60 -10.32 15.07
N SER A 180 -23.00 -11.52 15.41
CA SER A 180 -22.64 -12.70 14.62
C SER A 180 -23.71 -13.80 14.71
N TYR A 181 -23.65 -14.69 13.73
CA TYR A 181 -24.51 -15.85 13.59
C TYR A 181 -23.68 -17.07 13.20
N ILE A 182 -24.03 -18.22 13.73
CA ILE A 182 -23.40 -19.51 13.39
C ILE A 182 -24.45 -20.62 13.35
N LYS A 183 -24.29 -21.54 12.39
CA LYS A 183 -25.10 -22.78 12.29
C LYS A 183 -24.22 -23.94 11.86
N VAL A 184 -24.27 -25.02 12.64
CA VAL A 184 -23.64 -26.30 12.33
C VAL A 184 -24.66 -27.18 11.61
N ILE A 185 -24.28 -27.79 10.48
CA ILE A 185 -25.09 -28.72 9.67
C ILE A 185 -24.34 -30.06 9.60
N PRO A 186 -24.43 -30.91 10.62
CA PRO A 186 -23.61 -32.12 10.73
C PRO A 186 -23.80 -33.10 9.58
N GLU A 187 -25.03 -33.20 9.06
CA GLU A 187 -25.39 -34.04 7.93
C GLU A 187 -24.71 -33.69 6.61
N GLU A 188 -24.20 -32.46 6.50
CA GLU A 188 -23.44 -31.95 5.35
C GLU A 188 -21.96 -31.74 5.68
N ASN A 189 -21.51 -32.05 6.89
CA ASN A 189 -20.16 -31.69 7.40
C ASN A 189 -19.86 -30.22 7.22
N LYS A 190 -20.82 -29.34 7.49
CA LYS A 190 -20.79 -27.93 7.11
C LYS A 190 -21.08 -27.00 8.29
N ILE A 191 -20.47 -25.86 8.27
CA ILE A 191 -20.79 -24.70 9.12
C ILE A 191 -21.08 -23.49 8.21
N ILE A 192 -22.15 -22.76 8.51
CA ILE A 192 -22.43 -21.46 7.92
C ILE A 192 -22.52 -20.41 9.02
N GLY A 193 -22.18 -19.19 8.69
CA GLY A 193 -22.31 -18.08 9.62
C GLY A 193 -22.13 -16.73 8.95
N TYR A 194 -22.32 -15.66 9.71
CA TYR A 194 -21.98 -14.33 9.26
C TYR A 194 -21.47 -13.45 10.41
N SER A 195 -20.71 -12.43 10.06
CA SER A 195 -20.31 -11.33 10.94
C SER A 195 -20.87 -10.02 10.43
N THR A 196 -21.41 -9.19 11.32
CA THR A 196 -21.83 -7.80 11.02
C THR A 196 -20.80 -6.79 11.49
N LYS A 197 -19.65 -7.26 12.01
CA LYS A 197 -18.57 -6.40 12.49
C LYS A 197 -18.16 -5.38 11.44
N ASN A 198 -18.18 -4.13 11.82
CA ASN A 198 -17.65 -3.02 11.04
C ASN A 198 -17.24 -1.89 11.98
N SER A 199 -16.52 -0.90 11.46
CA SER A 199 -16.11 0.28 12.22
C SER A 199 -16.92 1.52 11.85
N GLY A 200 -18.10 1.33 11.25
CA GLY A 200 -19.00 2.39 10.78
C GLY A 200 -18.86 2.67 9.27
N GLY A 201 -19.76 3.51 8.77
CA GLY A 201 -19.77 3.90 7.35
C GLY A 201 -20.40 2.90 6.40
N VAL A 202 -21.13 1.89 6.91
CA VAL A 202 -21.85 0.90 6.10
C VAL A 202 -23.35 0.89 6.45
N PRO A 203 -24.23 0.47 5.52
CA PRO A 203 -25.65 0.25 5.78
C PRO A 203 -25.93 -0.83 6.82
N ASP A 204 -27.10 -0.77 7.47
CA ASP A 204 -27.50 -1.69 8.55
C ASP A 204 -27.59 -3.16 8.12
N ASN A 205 -27.77 -3.44 6.82
CA ASN A 205 -27.83 -4.78 6.28
C ASN A 205 -26.46 -5.40 5.97
N PHE A 206 -25.36 -4.72 6.29
CA PHE A 206 -24.01 -5.22 6.06
C PHE A 206 -23.75 -6.54 6.77
N LYS A 207 -23.28 -7.52 6.03
CA LYS A 207 -22.83 -8.83 6.54
C LYS A 207 -21.71 -9.39 5.68
N ASN A 208 -20.77 -10.08 6.31
CA ASN A 208 -19.90 -11.02 5.62
C ASN A 208 -20.37 -12.44 5.95
N TYR A 209 -20.98 -13.10 4.97
CA TYR A 209 -21.45 -14.49 5.06
C TYR A 209 -20.27 -15.41 4.80
N PHE A 210 -20.17 -16.52 5.55
CA PHE A 210 -19.17 -17.54 5.30
C PHE A 210 -19.77 -18.94 5.30
N VAL A 211 -19.16 -19.83 4.52
CA VAL A 211 -19.48 -21.26 4.40
C VAL A 211 -18.17 -22.02 4.59
N ILE A 212 -18.20 -23.05 5.46
CA ILE A 212 -17.07 -23.93 5.73
C ILE A 212 -17.51 -25.37 5.54
N GLU A 213 -16.82 -26.13 4.67
CA GLU A 213 -17.06 -27.53 4.39
C GLU A 213 -15.86 -28.37 4.83
N PHE A 214 -16.14 -29.46 5.58
CA PHE A 214 -15.12 -30.36 6.10
C PHE A 214 -15.17 -31.70 5.35
N ASP A 215 -14.00 -32.32 5.16
CA ASP A 215 -13.88 -33.62 4.50
C ASP A 215 -14.19 -34.83 5.39
N LYS A 216 -14.53 -34.56 6.67
CA LYS A 216 -14.82 -35.60 7.66
C LYS A 216 -16.10 -35.33 8.45
N PRO A 217 -16.87 -36.42 8.82
CA PRO A 217 -18.05 -36.26 9.66
C PRO A 217 -17.66 -35.83 11.08
N PHE A 218 -18.54 -35.06 11.71
CA PHE A 218 -18.37 -34.61 13.09
C PHE A 218 -18.75 -35.74 14.08
N THR A 219 -17.95 -35.89 15.13
CA THR A 219 -18.22 -36.76 16.28
C THR A 219 -18.72 -36.00 17.50
N TYR A 220 -18.68 -34.66 17.43
CA TYR A 220 -19.13 -33.74 18.46
C TYR A 220 -19.53 -32.41 17.81
N GLU A 221 -20.61 -31.82 18.30
CA GLU A 221 -21.04 -30.49 17.93
C GLU A 221 -21.50 -29.70 19.16
N ALA A 222 -21.10 -28.43 19.22
CA ALA A 222 -21.55 -27.44 20.18
C ALA A 222 -21.50 -26.06 19.54
N THR A 223 -22.32 -25.15 20.05
CA THR A 223 -22.18 -23.71 19.75
C THR A 223 -21.92 -22.97 21.04
N PHE A 224 -21.31 -21.83 20.94
CA PHE A 224 -21.16 -20.89 22.07
C PHE A 224 -21.76 -19.55 21.74
N ALA A 225 -22.26 -18.89 22.76
CA ALA A 225 -22.69 -17.50 22.73
C ALA A 225 -22.05 -16.80 23.92
N ASP A 226 -21.34 -15.72 23.64
CA ASP A 226 -20.57 -14.94 24.61
C ASP A 226 -19.59 -15.83 25.41
N ALA A 227 -19.81 -16.03 26.68
CA ALA A 227 -18.94 -16.84 27.55
C ALA A 227 -19.48 -18.26 27.81
N SER A 228 -20.51 -18.73 27.10
CA SER A 228 -21.21 -20.00 27.40
C SER A 228 -21.16 -20.96 26.23
N LEU A 229 -20.56 -22.14 26.46
CA LEU A 229 -20.66 -23.30 25.56
C LEU A 229 -21.94 -24.07 25.79
N LYS A 230 -22.65 -24.45 24.72
CA LYS A 230 -23.91 -25.21 24.73
C LYS A 230 -23.74 -26.45 23.86
N GLU A 231 -23.46 -27.57 24.50
CA GLU A 231 -23.30 -28.86 23.84
C GLU A 231 -24.60 -29.30 23.14
N GLY A 232 -24.46 -29.90 21.98
CA GLY A 232 -25.58 -30.40 21.17
C GLY A 232 -26.44 -29.30 20.52
N THR A 233 -26.15 -28.04 20.74
CA THR A 233 -26.80 -26.94 20.01
C THR A 233 -26.13 -26.71 18.67
N LYS A 234 -26.94 -26.40 17.65
CA LYS A 234 -26.50 -26.30 16.27
C LYS A 234 -26.60 -24.87 15.70
N GLU A 235 -27.22 -23.93 16.40
CA GLU A 235 -27.48 -22.59 15.89
C GLU A 235 -27.48 -21.55 17.00
N GLN A 236 -26.82 -20.40 16.78
CA GLN A 236 -26.78 -19.29 17.71
C GLN A 236 -26.73 -17.96 16.97
N THR A 237 -27.31 -16.92 17.58
CA THR A 237 -27.18 -15.53 17.18
C THR A 237 -26.99 -14.69 18.45
N SER A 238 -25.91 -13.90 18.54
CA SER A 238 -25.63 -13.00 19.66
C SER A 238 -24.61 -11.93 19.24
N ASP A 239 -24.15 -11.15 20.19
CA ASP A 239 -23.02 -10.22 19.95
C ASP A 239 -21.74 -10.98 19.53
N HIS A 240 -21.46 -12.12 20.20
CA HIS A 240 -20.34 -12.99 19.88
C HIS A 240 -20.76 -14.46 19.91
N VAL A 241 -20.68 -15.13 18.77
CA VAL A 241 -20.99 -16.56 18.66
C VAL A 241 -19.91 -17.33 17.93
N GLY A 242 -19.92 -18.64 18.10
CA GLY A 242 -19.11 -19.56 17.33
C GLY A 242 -19.56 -21.00 17.51
N ALA A 243 -18.85 -21.93 16.90
CA ALA A 243 -19.08 -23.37 16.96
C ALA A 243 -17.81 -24.12 17.31
N VAL A 244 -17.99 -25.27 17.97
CA VAL A 244 -16.94 -26.24 18.22
C VAL A 244 -17.42 -27.57 17.64
N ILE A 245 -16.66 -28.11 16.69
CA ILE A 245 -16.91 -29.44 16.11
C ILE A 245 -15.76 -30.38 16.44
N GLY A 246 -16.04 -31.63 16.64
CA GLY A 246 -15.06 -32.62 17.08
C GLY A 246 -14.86 -33.77 16.10
N PHE A 247 -13.69 -34.39 16.24
CA PHE A 247 -13.25 -35.56 15.47
C PHE A 247 -12.53 -36.54 16.39
N LYS A 248 -12.55 -37.82 16.01
CA LYS A 248 -11.64 -38.84 16.56
C LYS A 248 -10.52 -39.02 15.57
N THR A 249 -9.29 -38.75 15.97
CA THR A 249 -8.13 -38.75 15.07
C THR A 249 -7.11 -39.80 15.43
N LYS A 250 -6.47 -40.36 14.41
CA LYS A 250 -5.26 -41.20 14.52
C LYS A 250 -4.04 -40.27 14.40
N LYS A 251 -2.86 -40.77 14.77
CA LYS A 251 -1.60 -40.03 14.63
C LYS A 251 -1.35 -39.63 13.18
N GLY A 252 -1.19 -38.33 12.95
CA GLY A 252 -0.97 -37.77 11.63
C GLY A 252 -2.19 -37.70 10.74
N GLU A 253 -3.40 -37.89 11.33
CA GLU A 253 -4.63 -37.77 10.56
C GLU A 253 -4.89 -36.33 10.13
N ILE A 254 -5.27 -36.20 8.86
CA ILE A 254 -5.51 -34.89 8.23
C ILE A 254 -7.03 -34.64 8.17
N VAL A 255 -7.42 -33.43 8.57
CA VAL A 255 -8.76 -32.87 8.34
C VAL A 255 -8.58 -31.64 7.46
N HIS A 256 -9.34 -31.58 6.34
CA HIS A 256 -9.40 -30.41 5.50
C HIS A 256 -10.67 -29.60 5.78
N ALA A 257 -10.53 -28.26 5.66
CA ALA A 257 -11.66 -27.35 5.64
C ALA A 257 -11.55 -26.43 4.40
N LYS A 258 -12.59 -26.44 3.57
CA LYS A 258 -12.80 -25.47 2.49
C LYS A 258 -13.63 -24.32 3.05
N VAL A 259 -13.17 -23.11 2.85
CA VAL A 259 -13.81 -21.90 3.40
C VAL A 259 -14.04 -20.91 2.28
N ALA A 260 -15.21 -20.30 2.23
CA ALA A 260 -15.45 -19.15 1.35
C ALA A 260 -16.36 -18.15 2.03
N SER A 261 -16.26 -16.88 1.63
CA SER A 261 -17.13 -15.83 2.13
C SER A 261 -17.69 -14.94 1.02
N SER A 262 -18.73 -14.18 1.36
CA SER A 262 -19.42 -13.27 0.48
C SER A 262 -20.05 -12.12 1.27
N PHE A 263 -20.04 -10.92 0.72
CA PHE A 263 -20.80 -9.79 1.27
C PHE A 263 -22.25 -9.75 0.75
N ILE A 264 -22.63 -10.70 -0.12
CA ILE A 264 -23.94 -10.75 -0.75
C ILE A 264 -24.88 -11.75 -0.06
N SER A 265 -24.47 -13.04 0.03
CA SER A 265 -25.31 -14.12 0.60
C SER A 265 -24.54 -15.40 0.87
N PHE A 266 -25.16 -16.36 1.57
CA PHE A 266 -24.65 -17.75 1.69
C PHE A 266 -24.53 -18.45 0.33
N ASP A 267 -25.50 -18.25 -0.57
CA ASP A 267 -25.47 -18.86 -1.90
C ASP A 267 -24.29 -18.32 -2.72
N GLN A 268 -24.02 -17.02 -2.62
CA GLN A 268 -22.87 -16.43 -3.28
C GLN A 268 -21.54 -16.92 -2.65
N ALA A 269 -21.47 -17.10 -1.33
CA ALA A 269 -20.31 -17.71 -0.69
C ALA A 269 -20.05 -19.14 -1.19
N ALA A 270 -21.12 -19.94 -1.40
CA ALA A 270 -21.03 -21.26 -2.00
C ALA A 270 -20.56 -21.21 -3.48
N ILE A 271 -20.93 -20.17 -4.22
CA ILE A 271 -20.40 -19.93 -5.57
C ILE A 271 -18.91 -19.59 -5.50
N ASN A 272 -18.49 -18.72 -4.59
CA ASN A 272 -17.09 -18.33 -4.40
C ASN A 272 -16.21 -19.54 -3.98
N MET A 273 -16.77 -20.54 -3.27
CA MET A 273 -16.10 -21.80 -2.94
C MET A 273 -15.58 -22.52 -4.19
N LYS A 274 -16.24 -22.37 -5.35
CA LYS A 274 -15.83 -22.99 -6.61
C LYS A 274 -14.46 -22.53 -7.12
N GLU A 275 -13.90 -21.43 -6.57
CA GLU A 275 -12.52 -21.01 -6.86
C GLU A 275 -11.49 -22.10 -6.47
N LEU A 276 -11.80 -22.96 -5.48
CA LEU A 276 -10.95 -24.09 -5.10
C LEU A 276 -11.02 -25.26 -6.08
N GLY A 277 -12.08 -25.36 -6.88
CA GLY A 277 -12.28 -26.45 -7.83
C GLY A 277 -12.25 -27.84 -7.18
N ASN A 278 -11.71 -28.81 -7.90
CA ASN A 278 -11.51 -30.19 -7.45
C ASN A 278 -10.03 -30.49 -7.11
N ASP A 279 -9.21 -29.48 -7.01
CA ASP A 279 -7.78 -29.63 -6.76
C ASP A 279 -7.52 -30.05 -5.31
N ASN A 280 -6.44 -30.78 -5.09
CA ASN A 280 -5.95 -31.06 -3.76
C ASN A 280 -5.18 -29.84 -3.20
N PHE A 281 -4.90 -29.85 -1.92
CA PHE A 281 -4.25 -28.76 -1.20
C PHE A 281 -2.90 -28.35 -1.83
N ASP A 282 -2.04 -29.30 -2.15
CA ASP A 282 -0.70 -29.00 -2.66
C ASP A 282 -0.74 -28.41 -4.08
N THR A 283 -1.68 -28.87 -4.92
CA THR A 283 -1.94 -28.27 -6.24
C THR A 283 -2.40 -26.81 -6.10
N LEU A 284 -3.28 -26.53 -5.13
CA LEU A 284 -3.76 -25.17 -4.86
C LEU A 284 -2.64 -24.26 -4.36
N VAL A 285 -1.76 -24.77 -3.49
CA VAL A 285 -0.55 -24.04 -3.05
C VAL A 285 0.32 -23.67 -4.25
N GLN A 286 0.58 -24.64 -5.17
CA GLN A 286 1.38 -24.35 -6.37
C GLN A 286 0.72 -23.29 -7.26
N LYS A 287 -0.60 -23.38 -7.49
CA LYS A 287 -1.33 -22.33 -8.22
C LYS A 287 -1.21 -20.95 -7.56
N GLY A 288 -1.17 -20.92 -6.22
CA GLY A 288 -0.92 -19.69 -5.47
C GLY A 288 0.45 -19.09 -5.75
N LYS A 289 1.46 -19.94 -5.74
CA LYS A 289 2.84 -19.56 -6.07
C LYS A 289 2.93 -19.03 -7.51
N ASP A 290 2.31 -19.72 -8.46
CA ASP A 290 2.34 -19.35 -9.87
C ASP A 290 1.71 -17.98 -10.12
N VAL A 291 0.57 -17.68 -9.49
CA VAL A 291 -0.08 -16.37 -9.60
C VAL A 291 0.81 -15.23 -9.06
N TRP A 292 1.47 -15.42 -7.92
CA TRP A 292 2.39 -14.41 -7.41
C TRP A 292 3.62 -14.24 -8.31
N ASN A 293 4.18 -15.32 -8.84
CA ASN A 293 5.30 -15.24 -9.76
C ASN A 293 4.94 -14.55 -11.08
N GLU A 294 3.73 -14.78 -11.61
CA GLU A 294 3.24 -14.05 -12.80
C GLU A 294 3.26 -12.53 -12.58
N HIS A 295 2.87 -12.06 -11.39
CA HIS A 295 2.87 -10.63 -11.07
C HIS A 295 4.26 -10.09 -10.74
N LEU A 296 5.01 -10.79 -9.90
CA LEU A 296 6.32 -10.32 -9.43
C LEU A 296 7.41 -10.41 -10.50
N SER A 297 7.30 -11.32 -11.46
CA SER A 297 8.21 -11.42 -12.61
C SER A 297 8.05 -10.27 -13.60
N LYS A 298 7.07 -9.39 -13.45
CA LYS A 298 6.98 -8.17 -14.27
C LYS A 298 8.14 -7.20 -14.00
N ILE A 299 8.86 -7.34 -12.90
CA ILE A 299 10.11 -6.60 -12.65
C ILE A 299 11.16 -7.59 -12.18
N GLU A 300 12.20 -7.76 -13.00
CA GLU A 300 13.36 -8.57 -12.69
C GLU A 300 14.55 -7.67 -12.33
N VAL A 301 15.16 -7.85 -11.17
CA VAL A 301 16.32 -7.07 -10.71
C VAL A 301 17.55 -7.95 -10.55
N GLU A 302 18.72 -7.42 -10.91
CA GLU A 302 19.98 -8.14 -10.89
C GLU A 302 21.11 -7.29 -10.26
N GLY A 303 22.04 -7.95 -9.58
CA GLY A 303 23.27 -7.31 -9.05
C GLY A 303 23.09 -6.61 -7.72
N GLY A 304 22.06 -6.99 -6.96
CA GLY A 304 21.91 -6.67 -5.54
C GLY A 304 22.42 -7.80 -4.62
N ASP A 305 22.42 -7.56 -3.32
CA ASP A 305 22.60 -8.61 -2.30
C ASP A 305 21.24 -9.26 -1.94
N LEU A 306 21.28 -10.28 -1.09
CA LEU A 306 20.09 -11.04 -0.72
C LEU A 306 19.05 -10.18 0.04
N ASP A 307 19.49 -9.26 0.89
CA ASP A 307 18.59 -8.40 1.65
C ASP A 307 17.95 -7.34 0.76
N GLN A 308 18.68 -6.83 -0.22
CA GLN A 308 18.12 -5.94 -1.25
C GLN A 308 17.06 -6.65 -2.10
N TYR A 309 17.29 -7.91 -2.52
CA TYR A 309 16.27 -8.70 -3.23
C TYR A 309 15.03 -8.92 -2.37
N ARG A 310 15.20 -9.34 -1.12
CA ARG A 310 14.11 -9.58 -0.18
C ARG A 310 13.32 -8.32 0.11
N THR A 311 13.99 -7.21 0.35
CA THR A 311 13.34 -5.91 0.58
C THR A 311 12.54 -5.49 -0.65
N PHE A 312 13.16 -5.56 -1.84
CA PHE A 312 12.50 -5.17 -3.09
C PHE A 312 11.23 -5.99 -3.36
N TYR A 313 11.33 -7.33 -3.33
CA TYR A 313 10.17 -8.18 -3.63
C TYR A 313 9.13 -8.20 -2.51
N SER A 314 9.52 -7.97 -1.26
CA SER A 314 8.55 -7.77 -0.16
C SER A 314 7.79 -6.46 -0.30
N CYS A 315 8.45 -5.37 -0.68
CA CYS A 315 7.79 -4.11 -1.02
C CYS A 315 6.91 -4.25 -2.27
N PHE A 316 7.38 -4.95 -3.31
CA PHE A 316 6.58 -5.18 -4.50
C PHE A 316 5.33 -6.01 -4.19
N TYR A 317 5.44 -7.08 -3.40
CA TYR A 317 4.30 -7.86 -2.90
C TYR A 317 3.29 -6.97 -2.18
N ARG A 318 3.71 -6.09 -1.25
CA ARG A 318 2.80 -5.21 -0.52
C ARG A 318 2.14 -4.17 -1.40
N SER A 319 2.79 -3.73 -2.46
CA SER A 319 2.21 -2.83 -3.46
C SER A 319 1.07 -3.47 -4.29
N LEU A 320 0.87 -4.80 -4.17
CA LEU A 320 -0.17 -5.56 -4.87
C LEU A 320 -1.27 -6.09 -3.93
N LEU A 321 -1.30 -5.66 -2.68
CA LEU A 321 -2.33 -6.09 -1.73
C LEU A 321 -3.56 -5.19 -1.75
N PHE A 322 -3.37 -3.89 -1.87
CA PHE A 322 -4.43 -2.87 -1.78
C PHE A 322 -4.49 -1.99 -3.04
N PRO A 323 -5.67 -1.40 -3.34
CA PRO A 323 -6.98 -1.65 -2.74
C PRO A 323 -7.47 -3.08 -3.00
N ARG A 324 -8.30 -3.63 -2.09
CA ARG A 324 -8.85 -4.98 -2.25
C ARG A 324 -10.06 -4.98 -3.15
N LYS A 325 -10.23 -6.08 -3.90
CA LYS A 325 -11.48 -6.41 -4.58
C LYS A 325 -12.62 -6.43 -3.57
N PHE A 326 -13.71 -5.76 -3.89
CA PHE A 326 -14.95 -5.79 -3.13
C PHE A 326 -16.11 -6.15 -4.05
N TYR A 327 -15.84 -6.92 -5.08
CA TYR A 327 -16.79 -7.46 -6.04
C TYR A 327 -16.69 -8.98 -6.11
N GLU A 328 -17.74 -9.58 -6.58
CA GLU A 328 -17.88 -11.04 -6.68
C GLU A 328 -18.34 -11.41 -8.08
N ILE A 329 -18.25 -12.68 -8.43
CA ILE A 329 -18.75 -13.22 -9.69
C ILE A 329 -19.98 -14.05 -9.39
N ASN A 330 -21.12 -13.67 -9.93
CA ASN A 330 -22.37 -14.38 -9.70
C ASN A 330 -22.45 -15.70 -10.48
N ALA A 331 -23.56 -16.44 -10.32
CA ALA A 331 -23.76 -17.74 -10.99
C ALA A 331 -23.82 -17.65 -12.52
N GLN A 332 -24.09 -16.47 -13.07
CA GLN A 332 -24.12 -16.16 -14.50
C GLN A 332 -22.76 -15.74 -15.05
N GLY A 333 -21.74 -15.62 -14.20
CA GLY A 333 -20.41 -15.15 -14.57
C GLY A 333 -20.28 -13.62 -14.66
N GLU A 334 -21.24 -12.88 -14.13
CA GLU A 334 -21.28 -11.43 -14.14
C GLU A 334 -20.60 -10.84 -12.89
N VAL A 335 -19.93 -9.71 -13.07
CA VAL A 335 -19.33 -8.93 -11.97
C VAL A 335 -20.42 -8.19 -11.24
N VAL A 336 -20.56 -8.47 -9.94
CA VAL A 336 -21.53 -7.85 -9.03
C VAL A 336 -20.86 -7.50 -7.72
N HIS A 337 -21.43 -6.56 -6.97
CA HIS A 337 -20.95 -6.22 -5.64
C HIS A 337 -22.10 -5.85 -4.69
N TYR A 338 -21.89 -6.09 -3.40
CA TYR A 338 -22.64 -5.42 -2.36
C TYR A 338 -22.12 -3.99 -2.25
N SER A 339 -23.02 -2.99 -2.39
CA SER A 339 -22.62 -1.59 -2.22
C SER A 339 -22.45 -1.26 -0.73
N PRO A 340 -21.23 -0.95 -0.27
CA PRO A 340 -21.01 -0.53 1.12
C PRO A 340 -21.53 0.88 1.39
N TYR A 341 -22.13 1.53 0.40
CA TYR A 341 -22.65 2.90 0.47
C TYR A 341 -24.17 2.96 0.59
N ASN A 342 -24.91 2.11 -0.12
CA ASN A 342 -26.36 2.10 -0.12
C ASN A 342 -27.02 0.76 0.28
N GLY A 343 -26.22 -0.33 0.40
CA GLY A 343 -26.69 -1.64 0.83
C GLY A 343 -27.34 -2.50 -0.25
N GLU A 344 -27.31 -2.05 -1.50
CA GLU A 344 -27.86 -2.81 -2.63
C GLU A 344 -26.82 -3.75 -3.25
N VAL A 345 -27.25 -4.79 -3.94
CA VAL A 345 -26.41 -5.62 -4.79
C VAL A 345 -26.49 -5.09 -6.21
N LEU A 346 -25.38 -4.61 -6.74
CA LEU A 346 -25.31 -3.87 -7.99
C LEU A 346 -24.28 -4.50 -8.95
N PRO A 347 -24.43 -4.30 -10.27
CA PRO A 347 -23.46 -4.76 -11.23
C PRO A 347 -22.20 -3.89 -11.24
N GLY A 348 -21.07 -4.48 -11.65
CA GLY A 348 -19.80 -3.79 -11.88
C GLY A 348 -18.79 -3.94 -10.76
N TYR A 349 -17.62 -3.37 -10.99
CA TYR A 349 -16.47 -3.44 -10.07
C TYR A 349 -16.66 -2.56 -8.84
N MET A 350 -16.11 -3.01 -7.73
CA MET A 350 -15.94 -2.25 -6.49
C MET A 350 -14.63 -2.67 -5.85
N PHE A 351 -13.89 -1.68 -5.31
CA PHE A 351 -12.65 -1.87 -4.55
C PHE A 351 -12.72 -1.04 -3.27
N THR A 352 -11.97 -1.47 -2.26
CA THR A 352 -11.98 -0.80 -0.96
C THR A 352 -10.64 -0.97 -0.22
N ASP A 353 -10.57 -0.47 1.03
CA ASP A 353 -9.44 -0.56 1.93
C ASP A 353 -8.22 0.20 1.45
N THR A 354 -8.41 1.48 1.21
CA THR A 354 -7.33 2.41 0.87
C THR A 354 -7.70 3.85 1.25
N GLY A 355 -6.67 4.63 1.64
CA GLY A 355 -6.72 6.06 1.79
C GLY A 355 -5.96 6.76 0.67
N PHE A 356 -6.59 7.71 0.01
CA PHE A 356 -5.98 8.37 -1.14
C PHE A 356 -4.96 9.43 -0.76
N TRP A 357 -5.07 10.03 0.44
CA TRP A 357 -4.05 10.92 0.97
C TRP A 357 -2.66 10.23 1.04
N ASP A 358 -2.65 8.94 1.40
CA ASP A 358 -1.47 8.11 1.42
C ASP A 358 -1.06 7.70 0.00
N THR A 359 -1.95 7.07 -0.74
CA THR A 359 -1.65 6.21 -1.89
C THR A 359 -1.61 6.93 -3.25
N PHE A 360 -2.04 8.19 -3.35
CA PHE A 360 -1.95 8.95 -4.61
C PHE A 360 -0.50 9.20 -5.04
N ARG A 361 0.44 9.20 -4.09
CA ARG A 361 1.82 9.66 -4.27
C ARG A 361 2.68 8.69 -5.06
N SER A 362 2.61 7.38 -4.76
CA SER A 362 3.37 6.36 -5.49
C SER A 362 2.58 5.12 -5.84
N LEU A 363 1.68 4.60 -4.98
CA LEU A 363 0.99 3.35 -5.24
C LEU A 363 0.17 3.39 -6.54
N PHE A 364 -0.76 4.34 -6.67
CA PHE A 364 -1.59 4.43 -7.87
C PHE A 364 -0.80 4.78 -9.14
N PRO A 365 0.20 5.68 -9.11
CA PRO A 365 1.14 5.81 -10.23
C PRO A 365 1.87 4.53 -10.59
N PHE A 366 2.23 3.70 -9.60
CA PHE A 366 2.81 2.38 -9.84
C PHE A 366 1.83 1.43 -10.54
N LEU A 367 0.58 1.40 -10.09
CA LEU A 367 -0.47 0.62 -10.76
C LEU A 367 -0.74 1.11 -12.19
N ASN A 368 -0.71 2.42 -12.44
CA ASN A 368 -0.81 2.98 -13.79
C ASN A 368 0.32 2.51 -14.70
N LEU A 369 1.52 2.34 -14.17
CA LEU A 369 2.68 1.92 -14.95
C LEU A 369 2.71 0.41 -15.19
N MET A 370 2.45 -0.37 -14.14
CA MET A 370 2.70 -1.81 -14.14
C MET A 370 1.45 -2.66 -14.38
N PHE A 371 0.28 -2.19 -13.93
CA PHE A 371 -0.98 -2.94 -13.91
C PHE A 371 -2.17 -2.08 -14.38
N PRO A 372 -2.07 -1.44 -15.55
CA PRO A 372 -3.12 -0.54 -16.05
C PRO A 372 -4.47 -1.24 -16.24
N SER A 373 -4.50 -2.53 -16.56
CA SER A 373 -5.74 -3.30 -16.72
C SER A 373 -6.51 -3.43 -15.40
N VAL A 374 -5.83 -3.81 -14.31
CA VAL A 374 -6.43 -3.90 -12.96
C VAL A 374 -6.81 -2.50 -12.45
N ASN A 375 -5.95 -1.50 -12.69
CA ASN A 375 -6.28 -0.14 -12.28
C ASN A 375 -7.49 0.42 -13.04
N LYS A 376 -7.75 -0.01 -14.28
CA LYS A 376 -8.99 0.36 -14.99
C LYS A 376 -10.23 -0.14 -14.23
N GLU A 377 -10.22 -1.38 -13.73
CA GLU A 377 -11.30 -1.91 -12.89
C GLU A 377 -11.48 -1.09 -11.61
N MET A 378 -10.37 -0.66 -10.98
CA MET A 378 -10.39 0.22 -9.80
C MET A 378 -11.02 1.59 -10.12
N GLN A 379 -10.66 2.18 -11.26
CA GLN A 379 -11.23 3.45 -11.71
C GLN A 379 -12.74 3.35 -11.99
N GLU A 380 -13.19 2.24 -12.59
CA GLU A 380 -14.62 1.96 -12.79
C GLU A 380 -15.33 1.80 -11.43
N GLY A 381 -14.69 1.14 -10.45
CA GLY A 381 -15.20 1.05 -9.07
C GLY A 381 -15.37 2.40 -8.40
N LEU A 382 -14.47 3.37 -8.65
CA LEU A 382 -14.62 4.74 -8.16
C LEU A 382 -15.82 5.46 -8.78
N ILE A 383 -16.05 5.27 -10.07
CA ILE A 383 -17.24 5.81 -10.74
C ILE A 383 -18.52 5.22 -10.13
N ASN A 384 -18.54 3.91 -9.85
CA ASN A 384 -19.65 3.26 -9.17
C ASN A 384 -19.87 3.85 -7.76
N THR A 385 -18.79 4.03 -6.99
CA THR A 385 -18.87 4.68 -5.67
C THR A 385 -19.53 6.07 -5.75
N TYR A 386 -19.15 6.88 -6.72
CA TYR A 386 -19.79 8.20 -6.90
C TYR A 386 -21.29 8.08 -7.26
N LYS A 387 -21.65 7.14 -8.15
CA LYS A 387 -23.06 6.91 -8.53
C LYS A 387 -23.91 6.44 -7.35
N GLU A 388 -23.34 5.66 -6.44
CA GLU A 388 -24.02 5.02 -5.31
C GLU A 388 -24.10 5.91 -4.05
N SER A 389 -23.09 6.77 -3.83
CA SER A 389 -22.99 7.60 -2.63
C SER A 389 -23.12 9.12 -2.88
N GLY A 390 -22.98 9.56 -4.13
CA GLY A 390 -22.90 10.98 -4.50
C GLY A 390 -21.51 11.61 -4.33
N PHE A 391 -20.51 10.86 -3.83
CA PHE A 391 -19.15 11.33 -3.63
C PHE A 391 -18.11 10.29 -4.06
N PHE A 392 -16.96 10.74 -4.56
CA PHE A 392 -15.77 9.90 -4.58
C PHE A 392 -15.27 9.68 -3.15
N PRO A 393 -14.74 8.49 -2.81
CA PRO A 393 -14.16 8.26 -1.50
C PRO A 393 -12.83 9.00 -1.37
N GLU A 394 -12.47 9.43 -0.16
CA GLU A 394 -11.11 9.88 0.15
C GLU A 394 -10.39 8.84 1.04
N TRP A 395 -11.15 8.14 1.85
CA TRP A 395 -10.79 6.91 2.55
C TRP A 395 -11.98 5.95 2.51
N ALA A 396 -11.74 4.69 2.17
CA ALA A 396 -12.76 3.64 2.14
C ALA A 396 -12.34 2.40 2.92
N SER A 397 -13.25 1.86 3.80
CA SER A 397 -13.06 0.59 4.52
C SER A 397 -14.36 0.16 5.26
N PRO A 398 -15.27 -0.64 4.62
CA PRO A 398 -15.42 -0.73 3.18
C PRO A 398 -16.15 0.47 2.56
N GLY A 399 -16.98 1.22 3.31
CA GLY A 399 -17.60 2.48 2.89
C GLY A 399 -16.73 3.70 3.24
N HIS A 400 -17.31 4.89 3.14
CA HIS A 400 -16.60 6.13 3.48
C HIS A 400 -16.09 6.15 4.92
N ARG A 401 -14.83 6.54 5.10
CA ARG A 401 -14.17 6.67 6.41
C ARG A 401 -13.74 8.11 6.65
N GLY A 402 -13.94 8.56 7.90
CA GLY A 402 -13.56 9.90 8.32
C GLY A 402 -12.09 10.00 8.71
N CYS A 403 -11.19 9.92 7.74
CA CYS A 403 -9.74 9.98 7.94
C CYS A 403 -9.08 10.93 6.95
N MET A 404 -7.97 11.55 7.36
CA MET A 404 -7.06 12.36 6.58
C MET A 404 -7.69 13.61 5.95
N VAL A 405 -6.95 14.27 5.10
CA VAL A 405 -7.30 15.54 4.47
C VAL A 405 -7.11 15.46 2.95
N GLY A 406 -7.64 16.43 2.25
CA GLY A 406 -7.52 16.51 0.80
C GLY A 406 -8.71 15.93 0.06
N ASN A 407 -8.69 16.11 -1.25
CA ASN A 407 -9.68 15.59 -2.19
C ASN A 407 -8.91 14.78 -3.25
N ASN A 408 -8.10 13.84 -2.74
CA ASN A 408 -7.04 13.17 -3.50
C ASN A 408 -7.58 12.13 -4.50
N SER A 409 -8.88 11.80 -4.44
CA SER A 409 -9.59 11.13 -5.54
C SER A 409 -9.36 11.84 -6.88
N ALA A 410 -9.21 13.18 -6.89
CA ALA A 410 -8.86 13.92 -8.09
C ALA A 410 -7.50 13.51 -8.68
N SER A 411 -6.49 13.31 -7.82
CA SER A 411 -5.18 12.82 -8.25
C SER A 411 -5.27 11.40 -8.82
N ILE A 412 -5.94 10.49 -8.11
CA ILE A 412 -6.11 9.10 -8.50
C ILE A 412 -6.73 8.97 -9.90
N LEU A 413 -7.85 9.66 -10.11
CA LEU A 413 -8.62 9.60 -11.35
C LEU A 413 -7.91 10.28 -12.52
N VAL A 414 -7.30 11.46 -12.27
CA VAL A 414 -6.65 12.24 -13.32
C VAL A 414 -5.31 11.66 -13.72
N ASP A 415 -4.50 11.15 -12.76
CA ASP A 415 -3.24 10.48 -13.10
C ASP A 415 -3.48 9.24 -13.96
N ALA A 416 -4.48 8.42 -13.62
CA ALA A 416 -4.89 7.27 -14.42
C ALA A 416 -5.25 7.69 -15.85
N TYR A 417 -6.11 8.71 -16.00
CA TYR A 417 -6.52 9.21 -17.31
C TYR A 417 -5.32 9.72 -18.14
N MET A 418 -4.44 10.53 -17.54
CA MET A 418 -3.28 11.12 -18.22
C MET A 418 -2.28 10.04 -18.67
N LYS A 419 -2.21 8.91 -17.96
CA LYS A 419 -1.37 7.75 -18.28
C LYS A 419 -2.06 6.68 -19.13
N GLY A 420 -3.23 7.01 -19.68
CA GLY A 420 -3.93 6.15 -20.64
C GLY A 420 -4.89 5.12 -20.04
N VAL A 421 -5.04 5.08 -18.71
CA VAL A 421 -6.05 4.28 -18.00
C VAL A 421 -7.35 5.07 -17.98
N LYS A 422 -8.21 4.86 -18.99
CA LYS A 422 -9.41 5.68 -19.21
C LYS A 422 -10.66 4.92 -18.81
N VAL A 423 -11.52 5.58 -18.04
CA VAL A 423 -12.89 5.14 -17.79
C VAL A 423 -13.78 5.53 -18.97
N ASP A 424 -14.85 4.77 -19.18
CA ASP A 424 -15.79 5.04 -20.28
C ASP A 424 -16.69 6.23 -19.97
N ASP A 425 -17.06 6.45 -18.69
CA ASP A 425 -17.96 7.52 -18.24
C ASP A 425 -17.17 8.76 -17.72
N LEU A 426 -16.46 9.41 -18.62
CA LEU A 426 -15.64 10.57 -18.31
C LEU A 426 -16.43 11.78 -17.84
N GLU A 427 -17.68 11.94 -18.29
CA GLU A 427 -18.54 13.04 -17.86
C GLU A 427 -18.97 12.89 -16.39
N THR A 428 -19.30 11.68 -15.96
CA THR A 428 -19.60 11.37 -14.54
C THR A 428 -18.36 11.58 -13.67
N LEU A 429 -17.17 11.16 -14.14
CA LEU A 429 -15.90 11.44 -13.46
C LEU A 429 -15.76 12.95 -13.19
N TYR A 430 -15.88 13.76 -14.24
CA TYR A 430 -15.70 15.21 -14.14
C TYR A 430 -16.75 15.86 -13.20
N LYS A 431 -18.04 15.49 -13.34
CA LYS A 431 -19.11 15.96 -12.46
C LYS A 431 -18.83 15.64 -11.00
N GLY A 432 -18.37 14.43 -10.71
CA GLY A 432 -18.05 14.01 -9.35
C GLY A 432 -16.89 14.80 -8.74
N LEU A 433 -15.85 15.10 -9.54
CA LEU A 433 -14.73 15.92 -9.11
C LEU A 433 -15.20 17.35 -8.76
N ILE A 434 -15.99 17.97 -9.65
CA ILE A 434 -16.53 19.32 -9.41
C ILE A 434 -17.44 19.33 -8.18
N HIS A 435 -18.33 18.33 -8.03
CA HIS A 435 -19.21 18.20 -6.87
C HIS A 435 -18.41 18.21 -5.55
N GLY A 436 -17.31 17.45 -5.47
CA GLY A 436 -16.43 17.40 -4.30
C GLY A 436 -15.78 18.74 -3.96
N THR A 437 -15.58 19.66 -4.93
CA THR A 437 -14.98 20.98 -4.66
C THR A 437 -15.91 21.96 -3.96
N GLU A 438 -17.20 21.68 -3.92
CA GLU A 438 -18.24 22.62 -3.45
C GLU A 438 -19.15 22.01 -2.39
N ASN A 439 -18.87 20.76 -1.98
CA ASN A 439 -19.68 20.01 -1.02
C ASN A 439 -18.83 19.20 -0.07
N VAL A 440 -19.42 18.90 1.09
CA VAL A 440 -18.91 17.95 2.10
C VAL A 440 -19.96 16.87 2.27
N HIS A 441 -19.50 15.62 2.41
CA HIS A 441 -20.41 14.49 2.67
C HIS A 441 -21.17 14.72 3.99
N PRO A 442 -22.49 14.46 4.06
CA PRO A 442 -23.31 14.82 5.23
C PRO A 442 -22.86 14.25 6.57
N THR A 443 -22.24 13.06 6.55
CA THR A 443 -21.83 12.33 7.78
C THR A 443 -20.33 12.07 7.88
N VAL A 444 -19.56 12.30 6.80
CA VAL A 444 -18.12 12.03 6.76
C VAL A 444 -17.39 13.28 6.27
N SER A 445 -16.96 14.13 7.19
CA SER A 445 -16.44 15.47 6.90
C SER A 445 -15.10 15.48 6.11
N SER A 446 -14.37 14.37 6.06
CA SER A 446 -13.15 14.22 5.23
C SER A 446 -13.47 13.88 3.76
N THR A 447 -14.71 13.56 3.43
CA THR A 447 -15.17 13.29 2.06
C THR A 447 -15.78 14.55 1.45
N GLY A 448 -15.38 14.91 0.24
CA GLY A 448 -15.58 16.26 -0.30
C GLY A 448 -14.56 17.24 0.28
N ARG A 449 -14.88 18.53 0.38
CA ARG A 449 -13.95 19.57 0.85
C ARG A 449 -14.45 20.31 2.08
N LEU A 450 -14.03 19.88 3.28
CA LEU A 450 -14.31 20.64 4.50
C LEU A 450 -13.66 22.03 4.43
N GLY A 451 -14.43 23.09 4.67
CA GLY A 451 -13.98 24.48 4.57
C GLY A 451 -13.98 25.03 3.13
N HIS A 452 -14.65 24.35 2.20
CA HIS A 452 -14.76 24.81 0.80
C HIS A 452 -15.32 26.23 0.68
N GLU A 453 -16.24 26.62 1.55
CA GLU A 453 -16.86 27.95 1.59
C GLU A 453 -15.84 29.08 1.83
N TYR A 454 -14.81 28.79 2.64
CA TYR A 454 -13.68 29.69 2.86
C TYR A 454 -12.67 29.59 1.72
N TYR A 455 -12.25 28.35 1.39
CA TYR A 455 -11.24 28.11 0.38
C TYR A 455 -11.62 28.68 -0.98
N ASN A 456 -12.85 28.48 -1.42
CA ASN A 456 -13.35 28.97 -2.70
C ASN A 456 -13.41 30.51 -2.79
N LYS A 457 -13.57 31.19 -1.64
CA LYS A 457 -13.68 32.64 -1.55
C LYS A 457 -12.36 33.32 -1.24
N LEU A 458 -11.59 32.78 -0.27
CA LEU A 458 -10.37 33.42 0.26
C LEU A 458 -9.09 32.90 -0.42
N GLY A 459 -9.15 31.68 -1.00
CA GLY A 459 -7.99 30.97 -1.53
C GLY A 459 -7.22 30.16 -0.45
N TYR A 460 -7.81 29.99 0.73
CA TYR A 460 -7.27 29.13 1.81
C TYR A 460 -8.37 28.84 2.82
N VAL A 461 -8.19 27.76 3.60
CA VAL A 461 -8.99 27.47 4.78
C VAL A 461 -8.39 28.24 5.97
N PRO A 462 -9.13 29.10 6.66
CA PRO A 462 -8.58 29.91 7.73
C PRO A 462 -8.24 29.08 8.98
N TYR A 463 -7.23 29.56 9.72
CA TYR A 463 -6.80 28.93 10.96
C TYR A 463 -7.79 29.15 12.12
N ASP A 464 -8.44 30.28 12.18
CA ASP A 464 -9.30 30.74 13.31
C ASP A 464 -10.78 30.39 13.18
N VAL A 465 -11.16 29.51 12.23
CA VAL A 465 -12.57 29.10 11.96
C VAL A 465 -12.91 27.70 12.51
N LYS A 466 -12.09 27.17 13.41
CA LYS A 466 -12.28 25.83 14.04
C LYS A 466 -12.29 24.66 13.05
N ILE A 467 -11.53 24.78 11.99
CA ILE A 467 -11.21 23.69 11.06
C ILE A 467 -9.74 23.33 11.28
N ASN A 468 -9.50 22.16 11.84
CA ASN A 468 -8.15 21.66 12.07
C ASN A 468 -7.46 21.34 10.74
N GLU A 469 -6.13 21.30 10.74
CA GLU A 469 -5.32 20.91 9.58
C GLU A 469 -5.54 21.84 8.37
N ASN A 470 -5.89 23.10 8.66
CA ASN A 470 -6.31 24.09 7.67
C ASN A 470 -5.24 24.41 6.61
N ALA A 471 -3.96 24.47 7.00
CA ALA A 471 -2.87 24.68 6.05
C ALA A 471 -2.63 23.44 5.18
N ALA A 472 -2.65 22.24 5.77
CA ALA A 472 -2.57 20.98 5.03
C ALA A 472 -3.71 20.88 4.01
N ARG A 473 -4.97 21.12 4.43
CA ARG A 473 -6.14 21.13 3.54
C ARG A 473 -5.98 22.12 2.37
N THR A 474 -5.49 23.30 2.65
CA THR A 474 -5.27 24.32 1.61
C THR A 474 -4.26 23.86 0.55
N LEU A 475 -3.14 23.26 0.99
CA LEU A 475 -2.10 22.73 0.09
C LEU A 475 -2.61 21.57 -0.75
N GLU A 476 -3.32 20.62 -0.12
CA GLU A 476 -3.93 19.48 -0.82
C GLU A 476 -4.98 19.97 -1.85
N TYR A 477 -5.87 20.86 -1.46
CA TYR A 477 -6.90 21.38 -2.37
C TYR A 477 -6.32 22.14 -3.56
N ALA A 478 -5.21 22.85 -3.37
CA ALA A 478 -4.52 23.54 -4.48
C ALA A 478 -3.98 22.53 -5.50
N TYR A 479 -3.37 21.44 -5.04
CA TYR A 479 -2.92 20.36 -5.90
C TYR A 479 -4.10 19.62 -6.56
N ASN A 480 -5.16 19.33 -5.81
CA ASN A 480 -6.36 18.67 -6.35
C ASN A 480 -7.03 19.54 -7.44
N ASP A 481 -7.06 20.87 -7.29
CA ASP A 481 -7.57 21.78 -8.30
C ASP A 481 -6.71 21.82 -9.56
N TRP A 482 -5.40 21.64 -9.43
CA TRP A 482 -4.55 21.44 -10.60
C TRP A 482 -4.88 20.12 -11.33
N CYS A 483 -5.14 19.04 -10.60
CA CYS A 483 -5.60 17.80 -11.22
C CYS A 483 -6.91 18.01 -11.98
N ILE A 484 -7.89 18.74 -11.39
CA ILE A 484 -9.13 19.08 -12.06
C ILE A 484 -8.89 19.97 -13.30
N TRP A 485 -7.96 20.91 -13.20
CA TRP A 485 -7.56 21.73 -14.35
C TRP A 485 -7.01 20.86 -15.49
N GLN A 486 -6.19 19.86 -15.20
CA GLN A 486 -5.65 18.93 -16.20
C GLN A 486 -6.78 18.22 -16.96
N ILE A 487 -7.74 17.63 -16.27
CA ILE A 487 -8.84 16.91 -16.91
C ILE A 487 -9.79 17.89 -17.63
N ALA A 488 -10.05 19.09 -17.07
CA ALA A 488 -10.85 20.13 -17.70
C ALA A 488 -10.25 20.57 -19.04
N LYS A 489 -8.91 20.71 -19.11
CA LYS A 489 -8.17 21.02 -20.35
C LYS A 489 -8.35 19.91 -21.38
N GLN A 490 -8.25 18.64 -20.99
CA GLN A 490 -8.44 17.49 -21.88
C GLN A 490 -9.90 17.42 -22.43
N LEU A 491 -10.87 17.82 -21.63
CA LEU A 491 -12.28 17.88 -22.00
C LEU A 491 -12.67 19.13 -22.80
N GLY A 492 -11.73 20.06 -23.04
CA GLY A 492 -12.00 21.31 -23.75
C GLY A 492 -13.01 22.22 -23.03
N ARG A 493 -12.99 22.23 -21.69
CA ARG A 493 -13.90 23.08 -20.89
C ARG A 493 -13.69 24.57 -21.17
N PRO A 494 -14.72 25.41 -20.93
CA PRO A 494 -14.63 26.85 -21.20
C PRO A 494 -13.47 27.53 -20.47
N LYS A 495 -12.88 28.53 -21.09
CA LYS A 495 -11.73 29.29 -20.53
C LYS A 495 -12.00 29.79 -19.11
N LYS A 496 -13.21 30.24 -18.80
CA LYS A 496 -13.59 30.73 -17.47
C LYS A 496 -13.39 29.63 -16.38
N GLU A 497 -13.71 28.40 -16.72
CA GLU A 497 -13.58 27.24 -15.84
C GLU A 497 -12.09 26.85 -15.68
N LEU A 498 -11.36 26.82 -16.78
CA LEU A 498 -9.90 26.60 -16.74
C LEU A 498 -9.20 27.68 -15.91
N ASP A 499 -9.52 28.95 -16.09
CA ASP A 499 -8.92 30.05 -15.33
C ASP A 499 -9.26 29.96 -13.83
N LEU A 500 -10.46 29.47 -13.46
CA LEU A 500 -10.83 29.26 -12.06
C LEU A 500 -9.95 28.22 -11.40
N TYR A 501 -9.84 27.01 -12.00
CA TYR A 501 -9.03 25.93 -11.43
C TYR A 501 -7.54 26.23 -11.50
N ALA A 502 -7.06 26.92 -12.53
CA ALA A 502 -5.70 27.40 -12.58
C ALA A 502 -5.36 28.36 -11.43
N ARG A 503 -6.25 29.31 -11.11
CA ARG A 503 -6.05 30.22 -9.98
C ARG A 503 -6.13 29.51 -8.63
N ARG A 504 -7.06 28.53 -8.48
CA ARG A 504 -7.14 27.68 -7.28
C ARG A 504 -5.90 26.83 -7.12
N ALA A 505 -5.33 26.32 -8.18
CA ALA A 505 -4.06 25.58 -8.16
C ALA A 505 -2.87 26.42 -7.65
N LEU A 506 -2.93 27.74 -7.76
CA LEU A 506 -1.92 28.65 -7.23
C LEU A 506 -2.18 29.06 -5.77
N ASN A 507 -3.24 28.58 -5.13
CA ASN A 507 -3.64 29.00 -3.79
C ASN A 507 -2.61 28.65 -2.69
N TYR A 508 -1.72 27.68 -2.92
CA TYR A 508 -0.59 27.40 -2.03
C TYR A 508 0.24 28.67 -1.72
N LYS A 509 0.30 29.62 -2.64
CA LYS A 509 1.03 30.89 -2.48
C LYS A 509 0.49 31.76 -1.34
N ASN A 510 -0.78 31.58 -0.96
CA ASN A 510 -1.40 32.32 0.14
C ASN A 510 -0.83 31.96 1.51
N LEU A 511 -0.30 30.74 1.67
CA LEU A 511 0.22 30.23 2.94
C LEU A 511 1.72 30.43 3.11
N TYR A 512 2.42 30.85 2.07
CA TYR A 512 3.86 31.02 2.14
C TYR A 512 4.23 32.27 2.96
N ASP A 513 4.93 32.05 4.07
CA ASP A 513 5.47 33.12 4.90
C ASP A 513 6.91 33.45 4.48
N LYS A 514 7.12 34.66 3.97
CA LYS A 514 8.42 35.11 3.48
C LYS A 514 9.47 35.26 4.59
N GLU A 515 9.07 35.48 5.81
CA GLU A 515 9.96 35.64 6.95
C GLU A 515 10.58 34.29 7.35
N THR A 516 9.76 33.28 7.47
CA THR A 516 10.20 31.91 7.86
C THR A 516 10.63 31.07 6.65
N LYS A 517 10.23 31.43 5.44
CA LYS A 517 10.35 30.67 4.19
C LYS A 517 9.64 29.32 4.21
N LEU A 518 8.64 29.17 5.06
CA LEU A 518 7.85 27.97 5.25
C LEU A 518 6.36 28.27 5.08
N MET A 519 5.55 27.22 4.93
CA MET A 519 4.09 27.35 4.92
C MET A 519 3.58 27.55 6.35
N ARG A 520 2.60 28.43 6.52
CA ARG A 520 2.05 28.83 7.81
C ARG A 520 0.54 29.02 7.72
N GLY A 521 -0.20 28.62 8.74
CA GLY A 521 -1.63 28.87 8.83
C GLY A 521 -1.97 30.35 8.82
N LYS A 522 -3.15 30.70 8.26
CA LYS A 522 -3.57 32.07 8.04
C LYS A 522 -4.99 32.27 8.57
N ASN A 523 -5.21 33.36 9.27
CA ASN A 523 -6.51 33.72 9.84
C ASN A 523 -7.47 34.27 8.75
N GLU A 524 -8.76 34.28 9.02
CA GLU A 524 -9.77 34.77 8.08
C GLU A 524 -9.52 36.23 7.65
N ASN A 525 -8.94 37.05 8.54
CA ASN A 525 -8.59 38.44 8.25
C ASN A 525 -7.35 38.62 7.35
N GLY A 526 -6.69 37.51 6.96
CA GLY A 526 -5.53 37.52 6.10
C GLY A 526 -4.18 37.62 6.82
N GLU A 527 -4.15 37.69 8.15
CA GLU A 527 -2.92 37.67 8.94
C GLU A 527 -2.45 36.25 9.19
N PHE A 528 -1.12 36.01 9.25
CA PHE A 528 -0.60 34.71 9.63
C PHE A 528 -0.89 34.42 11.11
N MET A 529 -1.18 33.14 11.43
CA MET A 529 -1.40 32.69 12.79
C MET A 529 -0.16 32.95 13.66
N ALA A 530 -0.37 33.35 14.92
CA ALA A 530 0.68 33.61 15.90
C ALA A 530 0.22 33.18 17.30
N PRO A 531 1.14 32.65 18.16
CA PRO A 531 2.53 32.36 17.89
C PRO A 531 2.72 31.21 16.89
N PHE A 532 3.86 31.16 16.20
CA PHE A 532 4.19 30.13 15.21
C PHE A 532 5.45 29.37 15.62
N SER A 533 5.35 28.05 15.66
CA SER A 533 6.49 27.13 15.75
C SER A 533 6.52 26.24 14.50
N PRO A 534 7.60 26.27 13.70
CA PRO A 534 7.71 25.39 12.54
C PRO A 534 7.88 23.91 12.91
N LEU A 535 8.16 23.62 14.19
CA LEU A 535 8.33 22.28 14.73
C LEU A 535 7.05 21.73 15.36
N LYS A 536 5.95 22.49 15.39
CA LYS A 536 4.68 22.05 15.97
C LYS A 536 4.00 21.04 15.07
N TRP A 537 3.80 19.83 15.58
CA TRP A 537 3.10 18.76 14.90
C TRP A 537 1.59 18.89 15.05
N GLY A 538 0.83 18.62 14.01
CA GLY A 538 -0.61 18.76 13.98
C GLY A 538 -1.07 20.22 13.86
N ASP A 539 -2.23 20.56 14.46
CA ASP A 539 -2.83 21.88 14.46
C ASP A 539 -3.17 22.37 13.01
N ALA A 540 -2.29 23.16 12.39
CA ALA A 540 -2.45 23.58 11.00
C ALA A 540 -2.11 22.48 9.98
N PHE A 541 -1.44 21.42 10.39
CA PHE A 541 -0.92 20.34 9.53
C PHE A 541 -1.43 18.96 10.00
N THR A 542 -1.42 17.99 9.09
CA THR A 542 -1.85 16.61 9.36
C THR A 542 -0.62 15.75 9.61
N GLU A 543 -0.51 15.15 10.81
CA GLU A 543 0.57 14.20 11.16
C GLU A 543 1.96 14.66 10.72
N GLY A 544 2.24 15.93 10.95
CA GLY A 544 3.47 16.58 10.53
C GLY A 544 3.53 18.02 10.99
N ASN A 545 4.58 18.71 10.58
CA ASN A 545 4.83 20.11 10.89
C ASN A 545 5.12 20.94 9.62
N SER A 546 5.46 22.21 9.79
CA SER A 546 5.73 23.11 8.66
C SER A 546 6.95 22.68 7.82
N TRP A 547 7.97 22.05 8.41
CA TRP A 547 9.11 21.49 7.68
C TRP A 547 8.73 20.35 6.74
N HIS A 548 7.65 19.60 7.07
CA HIS A 548 7.17 18.52 6.22
C HIS A 548 6.27 19.03 5.10
N TYR A 549 5.32 19.90 5.43
CA TYR A 549 4.27 20.32 4.50
C TYR A 549 4.65 21.44 3.54
N SER A 550 5.73 22.19 3.81
CA SER A 550 6.15 23.29 2.91
C SER A 550 6.52 22.81 1.51
N TRP A 551 6.73 21.52 1.33
CA TRP A 551 7.06 20.86 0.06
C TRP A 551 5.85 20.31 -0.69
N SER A 552 4.64 20.36 -0.11
CA SER A 552 3.40 19.82 -0.70
C SER A 552 2.86 20.71 -1.83
N VAL A 553 3.74 21.05 -2.78
CA VAL A 553 3.47 21.77 -4.02
C VAL A 553 3.93 20.92 -5.19
N PHE A 554 3.33 19.75 -5.34
CA PHE A 554 3.76 18.71 -6.29
C PHE A 554 3.72 19.18 -7.74
N HIS A 555 2.70 19.98 -8.08
CA HIS A 555 2.39 20.43 -9.43
C HIS A 555 3.17 21.68 -9.87
N ASP A 556 3.73 22.44 -8.94
CA ASP A 556 4.41 23.72 -9.26
C ASP A 556 5.70 23.97 -8.43
N PRO A 557 6.70 23.07 -8.47
CA PRO A 557 7.93 23.27 -7.72
C PRO A 557 8.70 24.54 -8.14
N GLN A 558 8.66 24.95 -9.41
CA GLN A 558 9.30 26.20 -9.84
C GLN A 558 8.61 27.43 -9.20
N GLY A 559 7.26 27.40 -9.08
CA GLY A 559 6.54 28.46 -8.37
C GLY A 559 6.94 28.55 -6.90
N LEU A 560 7.24 27.40 -6.24
CA LEU A 560 7.77 27.37 -4.88
C LEU A 560 9.22 27.88 -4.81
N ILE A 561 10.08 27.53 -5.78
CA ILE A 561 11.43 28.06 -5.92
C ILE A 561 11.41 29.58 -6.02
N ASP A 562 10.51 30.12 -6.84
CA ASP A 562 10.37 31.59 -7.03
C ASP A 562 9.91 32.27 -5.74
N LEU A 563 8.98 31.68 -4.99
CA LEU A 563 8.55 32.19 -3.67
C LEU A 563 9.69 32.23 -2.66
N MET A 564 10.55 31.21 -2.66
CA MET A 564 11.71 31.11 -1.75
C MET A 564 12.88 32.03 -2.15
N GLY A 565 12.78 32.73 -3.28
CA GLY A 565 13.80 33.68 -3.74
C GLY A 565 14.84 33.07 -4.66
N GLY A 566 14.54 31.96 -5.32
CA GLY A 566 15.38 31.31 -6.31
C GLY A 566 16.02 30.00 -5.86
N LYS A 567 16.72 29.35 -6.79
CA LYS A 567 17.24 27.99 -6.63
C LYS A 567 18.16 27.82 -5.43
N ASP A 568 19.06 28.77 -5.18
CA ASP A 568 20.02 28.68 -4.07
C ASP A 568 19.32 28.71 -2.70
N SER A 569 18.37 29.63 -2.54
CA SER A 569 17.55 29.70 -1.32
C SER A 569 16.68 28.45 -1.13
N PHE A 570 16.10 27.93 -2.21
CA PHE A 570 15.32 26.71 -2.18
C PHE A 570 16.15 25.49 -1.77
N VAL A 571 17.35 25.33 -2.36
CA VAL A 571 18.28 24.25 -1.99
C VAL A 571 18.74 24.39 -0.55
N MET A 572 19.04 25.61 -0.09
CA MET A 572 19.39 25.85 1.32
C MET A 572 18.26 25.39 2.25
N MET A 573 17.00 25.62 1.91
CA MET A 573 15.86 25.17 2.71
C MET A 573 15.70 23.64 2.67
N LEU A 574 15.89 22.98 1.51
CA LEU A 574 15.92 21.52 1.40
C LEU A 574 17.04 20.90 2.25
N ASP A 575 18.26 21.47 2.17
CA ASP A 575 19.39 21.02 3.00
C ASP A 575 19.10 21.18 4.50
N SER A 576 18.39 22.26 4.86
CA SER A 576 18.01 22.54 6.26
C SER A 576 17.10 21.47 6.86
N VAL A 577 16.26 20.81 6.07
CA VAL A 577 15.42 19.70 6.55
C VAL A 577 16.26 18.59 7.18
N PHE A 578 17.39 18.26 6.55
CA PHE A 578 18.31 17.23 7.05
C PHE A 578 19.24 17.75 8.16
N ALA A 579 19.52 19.05 8.19
CA ALA A 579 20.44 19.70 9.13
C ALA A 579 19.78 20.08 10.46
N VAL A 580 18.48 20.45 10.44
CA VAL A 580 17.72 20.76 11.66
C VAL A 580 17.58 19.48 12.48
N PRO A 581 18.03 19.46 13.75
CA PRO A 581 17.85 18.27 14.59
C PRO A 581 16.40 17.81 14.62
N PRO A 582 16.10 16.51 14.89
CA PRO A 582 14.73 15.99 14.95
C PRO A 582 14.00 16.44 16.21
N LEU A 583 13.98 17.75 16.44
CA LEU A 583 13.22 18.42 17.49
C LEU A 583 11.77 18.54 17.05
N PHE A 584 10.88 18.55 18.04
CA PHE A 584 9.44 18.61 17.82
C PHE A 584 8.73 19.40 18.93
N ASP A 585 7.55 19.87 18.62
CA ASP A 585 6.55 20.39 19.56
C ASP A 585 5.29 19.54 19.41
N ASP A 586 5.00 18.71 20.41
CA ASP A 586 3.87 17.77 20.47
C ASP A 586 2.65 18.33 21.21
N SER A 587 2.65 19.63 21.53
CA SER A 587 1.63 20.29 22.36
C SER A 587 0.20 20.15 21.83
N TYR A 588 0.01 20.00 20.51
CA TYR A 588 -1.30 19.78 19.91
C TYR A 588 -1.88 18.40 20.22
N TYR A 589 -1.06 17.37 20.15
CA TYR A 589 -1.47 15.97 20.42
C TYR A 589 -1.49 15.66 21.92
N GLY A 590 -0.84 16.47 22.75
CA GLY A 590 -0.73 16.25 24.19
C GLY A 590 0.21 15.09 24.55
N GLY A 591 1.08 14.67 23.65
CA GLY A 591 2.05 13.60 23.81
C GLY A 591 2.71 13.22 22.49
N VAL A 592 3.79 12.44 22.58
CA VAL A 592 4.58 12.00 21.42
C VAL A 592 3.83 10.89 20.69
N ILE A 593 3.32 11.19 19.50
CA ILE A 593 2.73 10.19 18.61
C ILE A 593 3.81 9.33 17.93
N HIS A 594 3.42 8.22 17.31
CA HIS A 594 4.39 7.26 16.77
C HIS A 594 5.23 7.87 15.63
N GLU A 595 4.67 8.71 14.76
CA GLU A 595 5.39 9.34 13.65
C GLU A 595 6.51 10.27 14.15
N ILE A 596 6.31 10.96 15.28
CA ILE A 596 7.36 11.76 15.94
C ILE A 596 8.49 10.86 16.45
N ARG A 597 8.15 9.70 17.04
CA ARG A 597 9.16 8.72 17.48
C ARG A 597 9.97 8.17 16.32
N GLU A 598 9.30 7.82 15.23
CA GLU A 598 9.91 7.31 14.01
C GLU A 598 10.91 8.32 13.43
N MET A 599 10.52 9.58 13.28
CA MET A 599 11.42 10.65 12.86
C MET A 599 12.64 10.76 13.80
N THR A 600 12.42 10.69 15.10
CA THR A 600 13.49 10.81 16.10
C THR A 600 14.45 9.62 16.07
N VAL A 601 13.92 8.40 15.95
CA VAL A 601 14.71 7.16 15.89
C VAL A 601 15.54 7.11 14.60
N MET A 602 14.98 7.49 13.45
CA MET A 602 15.67 7.49 12.18
C MET A 602 16.78 8.55 12.11
N ASN A 603 16.66 9.62 12.86
CA ASN A 603 17.68 10.66 13.04
C ASN A 603 18.26 11.19 11.72
N MET A 604 17.35 11.61 10.81
CA MET A 604 17.68 12.30 9.56
C MET A 604 17.14 13.73 9.56
N GLY A 605 17.43 14.50 10.62
CA GLY A 605 16.86 15.83 10.82
C GLY A 605 15.35 15.80 10.96
N ASN A 606 14.66 16.72 10.31
CA ASN A 606 13.20 16.73 10.17
C ASN A 606 12.70 16.01 8.91
N TYR A 607 13.52 15.20 8.25
CA TYR A 607 13.06 14.34 7.17
C TYR A 607 12.37 13.09 7.74
N ALA A 608 11.08 13.21 8.02
CA ALA A 608 10.25 12.17 8.60
C ALA A 608 9.72 11.19 7.52
N HIS A 609 10.61 10.37 6.95
CA HIS A 609 10.28 9.46 5.86
C HIS A 609 9.16 8.47 6.20
N GLY A 610 8.99 8.16 7.47
CA GLY A 610 7.96 7.24 7.96
C GLY A 610 6.53 7.72 7.71
N ASN A 611 6.33 9.00 7.32
CA ASN A 611 5.02 9.52 6.95
C ASN A 611 5.05 10.23 5.59
N GLN A 612 3.93 10.20 4.86
CA GLN A 612 3.83 10.51 3.43
C GLN A 612 4.10 11.97 3.05
N PRO A 613 3.77 13.00 3.85
CA PRO A 613 3.89 14.40 3.44
C PRO A 613 5.25 14.81 2.89
N ILE A 614 6.34 14.17 3.33
CA ILE A 614 7.70 14.54 2.94
C ILE A 614 8.38 13.56 1.97
N GLN A 615 7.77 12.41 1.68
CA GLN A 615 8.42 11.33 0.91
C GLN A 615 8.91 11.75 -0.48
N HIS A 616 8.28 12.74 -1.12
CA HIS A 616 8.67 13.25 -2.43
C HIS A 616 9.78 14.32 -2.38
N MET A 617 10.04 14.92 -1.21
CA MET A 617 10.87 16.11 -1.07
C MET A 617 12.29 15.94 -1.64
N ILE A 618 12.90 14.78 -1.44
CA ILE A 618 14.27 14.51 -1.94
C ILE A 618 14.36 14.72 -3.47
N TYR A 619 13.33 14.36 -4.20
CA TYR A 619 13.31 14.51 -5.65
C TYR A 619 13.25 15.96 -6.12
N LEU A 620 12.90 16.91 -5.23
CA LEU A 620 12.79 18.33 -5.56
C LEU A 620 14.14 18.99 -5.88
N TYR A 621 15.26 18.40 -5.45
CA TYR A 621 16.59 18.85 -5.88
C TYR A 621 16.77 18.85 -7.40
N ASN A 622 16.07 17.97 -8.12
CA ASN A 622 16.09 17.90 -9.58
C ASN A 622 15.55 19.18 -10.23
N TYR A 623 14.53 19.81 -9.61
CA TYR A 623 13.95 21.07 -10.11
C TYR A 623 14.86 22.27 -9.91
N ALA A 624 15.75 22.20 -8.93
CA ALA A 624 16.76 23.23 -8.67
C ALA A 624 18.05 23.01 -9.47
N GLY A 625 18.14 21.95 -10.29
CA GLY A 625 19.34 21.62 -11.06
C GLY A 625 20.49 21.04 -10.22
N GLN A 626 20.16 20.39 -9.09
CA GLN A 626 21.14 19.69 -8.26
C GLN A 626 20.78 18.19 -8.07
N PRO A 627 20.61 17.43 -9.17
CA PRO A 627 20.14 16.03 -9.10
C PRO A 627 21.05 15.11 -8.27
N TRP A 628 22.34 15.42 -8.15
CA TRP A 628 23.26 14.63 -7.34
C TRP A 628 22.92 14.60 -5.85
N LYS A 629 22.29 15.65 -5.32
CA LYS A 629 21.82 15.66 -3.92
C LYS A 629 20.65 14.70 -3.74
N ALA A 630 19.73 14.63 -4.70
CA ALA A 630 18.67 13.62 -4.68
C ALA A 630 19.27 12.20 -4.70
N GLN A 631 20.22 11.93 -5.60
CA GLN A 631 20.88 10.62 -5.71
C GLN A 631 21.53 10.19 -4.39
N TYR A 632 22.19 11.11 -3.71
CA TYR A 632 22.80 10.86 -2.40
C TYR A 632 21.75 10.49 -1.32
N TRP A 633 20.75 11.36 -1.13
CA TRP A 633 19.77 11.16 -0.07
C TRP A 633 18.86 9.96 -0.31
N LEU A 634 18.49 9.68 -1.55
CA LEU A 634 17.70 8.47 -1.90
C LEU A 634 18.45 7.20 -1.52
N ARG A 635 19.76 7.13 -1.79
CA ARG A 635 20.57 5.99 -1.38
C ARG A 635 20.61 5.86 0.15
N GLN A 636 20.79 6.97 0.88
CA GLN A 636 20.77 6.97 2.35
C GLN A 636 19.44 6.46 2.91
N VAL A 637 18.32 6.87 2.32
CA VAL A 637 16.99 6.41 2.76
C VAL A 637 16.81 4.92 2.48
N MET A 638 17.10 4.46 1.27
CA MET A 638 16.94 3.05 0.91
C MET A 638 17.82 2.12 1.78
N ASP A 639 19.06 2.52 2.05
CA ASP A 639 20.00 1.69 2.81
C ASP A 639 19.73 1.70 4.32
N ARG A 640 19.15 2.78 4.87
CA ARG A 640 19.00 2.96 6.32
C ARG A 640 17.60 2.71 6.85
N MET A 641 16.57 2.90 6.01
CA MET A 641 15.18 2.94 6.46
C MET A 641 14.36 1.74 6.00
N TYR A 642 14.95 0.84 5.24
CA TYR A 642 14.30 -0.37 4.76
C TYR A 642 15.17 -1.60 4.98
N THR A 643 14.58 -2.65 5.54
CA THR A 643 15.19 -3.97 5.70
C THR A 643 14.15 -5.06 5.41
N PRO A 644 14.57 -6.30 5.10
CA PRO A 644 13.60 -7.37 4.88
C PRO A 644 13.04 -7.98 6.18
N GLY A 645 13.41 -7.43 7.34
CA GLY A 645 13.05 -7.97 8.66
C GLY A 645 11.64 -7.58 9.13
N PRO A 646 11.23 -8.12 10.29
CA PRO A 646 9.95 -7.76 10.90
C PRO A 646 9.83 -6.29 11.31
N ASP A 647 10.96 -5.61 11.48
CA ASP A 647 11.10 -4.18 11.75
C ASP A 647 11.48 -3.37 10.50
N GLY A 648 11.10 -3.85 9.32
CA GLY A 648 11.65 -3.46 8.03
C GLY A 648 11.23 -2.12 7.46
N TYR A 649 10.33 -1.37 8.10
CA TYR A 649 9.92 -0.02 7.71
C TYR A 649 10.24 0.99 8.80
N CYS A 650 10.37 2.25 8.42
CA CYS A 650 10.64 3.36 9.35
C CYS A 650 9.38 4.10 9.80
N GLY A 651 8.20 3.58 9.54
CA GLY A 651 6.88 4.11 9.84
C GLY A 651 5.82 3.21 9.22
N ASP A 652 4.60 3.68 9.09
CA ASP A 652 3.51 2.91 8.51
C ASP A 652 3.75 2.57 7.03
N GLU A 653 3.36 1.36 6.65
CA GLU A 653 3.47 0.90 5.26
C GLU A 653 2.38 1.53 4.38
N ASP A 654 1.20 1.74 4.94
CA ASP A 654 0.05 2.45 4.38
C ASP A 654 -0.41 1.95 3.01
N ASN A 655 -0.94 0.72 3.03
CA ASN A 655 -1.66 0.12 1.90
C ASN A 655 -0.87 0.09 0.59
N GLY A 656 0.44 -0.11 0.68
CA GLY A 656 1.33 -0.18 -0.48
C GLY A 656 2.07 1.12 -0.80
N GLN A 657 1.74 2.25 -0.16
CA GLN A 657 2.35 3.54 -0.48
C GLN A 657 3.86 3.57 -0.21
N THR A 658 4.27 3.23 1.01
CA THR A 658 5.68 3.24 1.42
C THR A 658 6.49 2.15 0.70
N SER A 659 5.86 1.03 0.40
CA SER A 659 6.43 -0.04 -0.41
C SER A 659 6.64 0.39 -1.87
N ALA A 660 5.66 1.00 -2.51
CA ALA A 660 5.76 1.49 -3.88
C ALA A 660 6.80 2.62 -4.01
N TRP A 661 6.96 3.45 -2.97
CA TRP A 661 8.04 4.43 -2.91
C TRP A 661 9.42 3.76 -3.05
N TYR A 662 9.64 2.67 -2.28
CA TYR A 662 10.89 1.92 -2.36
C TYR A 662 11.10 1.28 -3.74
N VAL A 663 10.07 0.65 -4.29
CA VAL A 663 10.15 0.01 -5.62
C VAL A 663 10.52 1.02 -6.70
N PHE A 664 9.84 2.17 -6.76
CA PHE A 664 10.18 3.24 -7.70
C PHE A 664 11.60 3.76 -7.49
N SER A 665 11.97 4.06 -6.26
CA SER A 665 13.28 4.62 -5.93
C SER A 665 14.39 3.64 -6.26
N ALA A 666 14.19 2.35 -6.05
CA ALA A 666 15.15 1.30 -6.43
C ALA A 666 15.29 1.15 -7.95
N LEU A 667 14.23 1.42 -8.72
CA LEU A 667 14.30 1.48 -10.19
C LEU A 667 14.97 2.77 -10.70
N GLY A 668 15.06 3.81 -9.87
CA GLY A 668 15.76 5.04 -10.16
C GLY A 668 14.90 6.21 -10.64
N PHE A 669 13.58 6.18 -10.43
CA PHE A 669 12.66 7.28 -10.75
C PHE A 669 11.42 7.27 -9.86
N TYR A 670 10.68 8.40 -9.81
CA TYR A 670 9.55 8.59 -8.89
C TYR A 670 8.50 9.56 -9.43
N PRO A 671 7.20 9.30 -9.26
CA PRO A 671 6.13 10.20 -9.72
C PRO A 671 5.89 11.35 -8.75
N VAL A 672 6.69 12.42 -8.81
CA VAL A 672 6.57 13.60 -7.91
C VAL A 672 5.22 14.30 -8.06
N ALA A 673 4.73 14.41 -9.29
CA ALA A 673 3.49 15.11 -9.62
C ALA A 673 2.51 14.19 -10.36
N PRO A 674 1.80 13.27 -9.65
CA PRO A 674 0.74 12.49 -10.26
C PRO A 674 -0.29 13.40 -10.92
N GLY A 675 -0.74 13.04 -12.14
CA GLY A 675 -1.49 13.92 -13.04
C GLY A 675 -0.64 14.47 -14.19
N THR A 676 0.69 14.25 -14.16
CA THR A 676 1.58 14.38 -15.32
C THR A 676 1.97 13.01 -15.85
N THR A 677 2.56 12.95 -17.05
CA THR A 677 3.17 11.74 -17.59
C THR A 677 4.63 11.55 -17.16
N GLN A 678 5.14 12.40 -16.25
CA GLN A 678 6.55 12.41 -15.88
C GLN A 678 6.86 11.67 -14.59
N TYR A 679 8.04 11.04 -14.59
CA TYR A 679 8.71 10.47 -13.42
C TYR A 679 10.06 11.18 -13.24
N VAL A 680 10.31 11.70 -12.06
CA VAL A 680 11.56 12.43 -11.75
C VAL A 680 12.67 11.42 -11.44
N LEU A 681 13.87 11.67 -11.95
CA LEU A 681 15.01 10.78 -11.77
C LEU A 681 15.54 10.79 -10.35
N GLY A 682 15.86 9.59 -9.86
CA GLY A 682 16.76 9.32 -8.76
C GLY A 682 18.06 8.71 -9.28
N ALA A 683 18.43 7.56 -8.72
CA ALA A 683 19.51 6.71 -9.22
C ALA A 683 19.16 5.25 -8.95
N PRO A 684 19.44 4.31 -9.88
CA PRO A 684 19.10 2.91 -9.70
C PRO A 684 19.86 2.29 -8.53
N LEU A 685 19.19 1.38 -7.79
CA LEU A 685 19.80 0.62 -6.71
C LEU A 685 20.51 -0.64 -7.23
N PHE A 686 19.94 -1.26 -8.26
CA PHE A 686 20.44 -2.52 -8.84
C PHE A 686 21.37 -2.26 -10.04
N LYS A 687 22.18 -3.25 -10.39
CA LYS A 687 23.04 -3.18 -11.58
C LYS A 687 22.25 -3.32 -12.87
N LYS A 688 21.10 -4.01 -12.79
CA LYS A 688 20.17 -4.11 -13.90
C LYS A 688 18.75 -4.31 -13.38
N ALA A 689 17.78 -3.74 -14.07
CA ALA A 689 16.36 -4.05 -13.91
C ALA A 689 15.72 -4.23 -15.29
N THR A 690 14.84 -5.22 -15.42
CA THR A 690 14.02 -5.43 -16.61
C THR A 690 12.55 -5.33 -16.21
N ILE A 691 11.82 -4.44 -16.85
CA ILE A 691 10.40 -4.20 -16.61
C ILE A 691 9.61 -4.73 -17.81
N HIS A 692 8.65 -5.61 -17.56
CA HIS A 692 7.77 -6.21 -18.53
C HIS A 692 6.38 -5.56 -18.42
N PHE A 693 6.05 -4.70 -19.38
CA PHE A 693 4.76 -4.00 -19.39
C PHE A 693 3.63 -4.90 -19.93
N GLU A 694 2.38 -4.58 -19.55
CA GLU A 694 1.20 -5.34 -20.02
C GLU A 694 1.00 -5.27 -21.54
N ASN A 695 1.53 -4.24 -22.22
CA ASN A 695 1.49 -4.13 -23.70
C ASN A 695 2.51 -5.04 -24.41
N GLY A 696 3.28 -5.85 -23.68
CA GLY A 696 4.30 -6.75 -24.18
C GLY A 696 5.67 -6.11 -24.45
N ASN A 697 5.83 -4.82 -24.24
CA ASN A 697 7.12 -4.14 -24.36
C ASN A 697 7.95 -4.30 -23.10
N ASN A 698 9.27 -4.25 -23.24
CA ASN A 698 10.21 -4.33 -22.14
C ASN A 698 11.06 -3.07 -22.03
N LEU A 699 11.27 -2.61 -20.81
CA LEU A 699 12.25 -1.58 -20.48
C LEU A 699 13.41 -2.20 -19.71
N VAL A 700 14.62 -2.02 -20.21
CA VAL A 700 15.85 -2.47 -19.55
C VAL A 700 16.57 -1.25 -18.97
N ILE A 701 16.90 -1.30 -17.70
CA ILE A 701 17.67 -0.28 -16.99
C ILE A 701 18.99 -0.92 -16.60
N ASN A 702 20.11 -0.43 -17.16
CA ASN A 702 21.44 -0.92 -16.90
C ASN A 702 22.24 0.10 -16.09
N ALA A 703 22.89 -0.35 -15.03
CA ALA A 703 23.85 0.40 -14.23
C ALA A 703 24.97 -0.54 -13.75
N PRO A 704 25.77 -1.13 -14.69
CA PRO A 704 26.63 -2.28 -14.41
C PRO A 704 27.72 -1.99 -13.37
N ASN A 705 28.14 -0.73 -13.24
CA ASN A 705 29.15 -0.31 -12.27
C ASN A 705 28.56 0.36 -11.01
N ASN A 706 27.23 0.25 -10.80
CA ASN A 706 26.58 0.71 -9.58
C ASN A 706 27.11 -0.08 -8.36
N SER A 707 27.32 0.60 -7.25
CA SER A 707 27.84 0.02 -6.00
C SER A 707 27.54 0.98 -4.84
N ASP A 708 27.91 0.60 -3.62
CA ASP A 708 27.81 1.45 -2.42
C ASP A 708 28.62 2.75 -2.53
N LYS A 709 29.62 2.80 -3.41
CA LYS A 709 30.43 4.00 -3.68
C LYS A 709 29.97 4.74 -4.92
N ASN A 710 29.66 4.01 -6.00
CA ASN A 710 29.26 4.60 -7.27
C ASN A 710 27.75 4.84 -7.26
N ILE A 711 27.33 5.88 -6.57
CA ILE A 711 25.92 6.23 -6.36
C ILE A 711 25.44 7.41 -7.22
N TYR A 712 26.36 8.12 -7.87
CA TYR A 712 26.04 9.30 -8.67
C TYR A 712 25.99 8.96 -10.15
N ILE A 713 25.06 9.57 -10.88
CA ILE A 713 24.96 9.44 -12.33
C ILE A 713 26.01 10.32 -13.00
N GLU A 714 27.02 9.74 -13.63
CA GLU A 714 27.98 10.45 -14.49
C GLU A 714 27.36 10.80 -15.84
N SER A 715 26.71 9.83 -16.48
CA SER A 715 26.01 10.00 -17.75
C SER A 715 24.87 9.01 -17.88
N MET A 716 23.94 9.32 -18.78
CA MET A 716 22.79 8.49 -19.08
C MET A 716 22.51 8.50 -20.57
N THR A 717 22.14 7.37 -21.12
CA THR A 717 21.53 7.28 -22.47
C THR A 717 20.16 6.64 -22.40
N PHE A 718 19.28 7.02 -23.32
CA PHE A 718 18.02 6.34 -23.55
C PHE A 718 17.96 5.90 -25.02
N ASN A 719 17.85 4.61 -25.26
CA ASN A 719 17.95 4.00 -26.59
C ASN A 719 19.20 4.46 -27.37
N GLY A 720 20.35 4.48 -26.68
CA GLY A 720 21.66 4.86 -27.20
C GLY A 720 21.86 6.36 -27.44
N LYS A 721 20.88 7.22 -27.17
CA LYS A 721 20.96 8.67 -27.29
C LYS A 721 21.29 9.29 -25.93
N ASN A 722 22.20 10.29 -25.93
CA ASN A 722 22.52 11.04 -24.72
C ASN A 722 21.23 11.64 -24.10
N TYR A 723 21.08 11.48 -22.78
CA TYR A 723 19.87 11.89 -22.07
C TYR A 723 20.26 12.73 -20.84
N THR A 724 20.02 14.02 -20.89
CA THR A 724 20.40 14.98 -19.83
C THR A 724 19.27 15.33 -18.89
N LYS A 725 18.02 15.09 -19.30
CA LYS A 725 16.82 15.45 -18.51
C LYS A 725 16.81 14.76 -17.14
N ASN A 726 16.23 15.46 -16.18
CA ASN A 726 16.01 14.94 -14.81
C ASN A 726 14.66 14.23 -14.63
N TYR A 727 14.02 13.83 -15.72
CA TYR A 727 12.76 13.11 -15.73
C TYR A 727 12.65 12.15 -16.91
N LEU A 728 11.76 11.18 -16.78
CA LEU A 728 11.35 10.25 -17.82
C LEU A 728 9.86 10.45 -18.12
N ASP A 729 9.42 10.24 -19.36
CA ASP A 729 8.01 10.31 -19.73
C ASP A 729 7.37 8.92 -19.79
N HIS A 730 6.17 8.78 -19.21
CA HIS A 730 5.41 7.52 -19.15
C HIS A 730 5.22 6.90 -20.53
N ASN A 731 4.86 7.72 -21.54
CA ASN A 731 4.60 7.22 -22.89
C ASN A 731 5.86 6.69 -23.54
N ASP A 732 7.02 7.28 -23.25
CA ASP A 732 8.31 6.79 -23.76
C ASP A 732 8.74 5.51 -23.05
N LEU A 733 8.57 5.43 -21.73
CA LEU A 733 8.85 4.20 -20.96
C LEU A 733 7.97 3.04 -21.46
N PHE A 734 6.68 3.30 -21.65
CA PHE A 734 5.70 2.27 -22.04
C PHE A 734 5.90 1.72 -23.45
N LYS A 735 6.67 2.44 -24.32
CA LYS A 735 7.17 1.92 -25.60
C LYS A 735 8.28 0.90 -25.42
N GLY A 736 8.86 0.80 -24.23
CA GLY A 736 10.04 -0.01 -23.96
C GLY A 736 11.34 0.64 -24.46
N GLY A 737 12.43 -0.08 -24.27
CA GLY A 737 13.75 0.36 -24.71
C GLY A 737 14.83 0.08 -23.67
N VAL A 738 15.96 0.78 -23.80
CA VAL A 738 17.14 0.58 -22.94
C VAL A 738 17.59 1.93 -22.36
N ILE A 739 17.70 1.97 -21.05
CA ILE A 739 18.33 3.06 -20.31
C ILE A 739 19.67 2.55 -19.80
N ASP A 740 20.76 3.21 -20.18
CA ASP A 740 22.08 2.91 -19.69
C ASP A 740 22.60 4.05 -18.80
N PHE A 741 22.91 3.72 -17.56
CA PHE A 741 23.55 4.61 -16.60
C PHE A 741 25.03 4.28 -16.47
N LYS A 742 25.89 5.28 -16.57
CA LYS A 742 27.25 5.24 -16.06
C LYS A 742 27.25 5.90 -14.70
N MET A 743 27.60 5.12 -13.66
CA MET A 743 27.61 5.58 -12.29
C MET A 743 29.04 5.94 -11.86
N GLY A 744 29.17 6.86 -10.90
CA GLY A 744 30.46 7.31 -10.35
C GLY A 744 30.40 7.56 -8.85
N ASP A 745 31.58 7.70 -8.25
CA ASP A 745 31.78 7.94 -6.82
C ASP A 745 31.78 9.43 -6.41
N LYS A 746 31.62 10.32 -7.40
CA LYS A 746 31.60 11.78 -7.19
C LYS A 746 30.36 12.41 -7.84
N PRO A 747 29.80 13.48 -7.22
CA PRO A 747 28.73 14.24 -7.81
C PRO A 747 29.08 14.80 -9.19
N ASN A 748 28.24 14.59 -10.20
CA ASN A 748 28.34 15.29 -11.48
C ASN A 748 27.51 16.58 -11.45
N MET A 749 28.17 17.71 -11.23
CA MET A 749 27.51 19.01 -11.11
C MET A 749 27.20 19.66 -12.48
N ASN A 750 27.51 18.99 -13.58
CA ASN A 750 27.31 19.51 -14.94
C ASN A 750 26.17 18.81 -15.70
N ARG A 751 25.52 17.79 -15.10
CA ARG A 751 24.41 17.07 -15.69
C ARG A 751 23.07 17.56 -15.11
N GLY A 752 22.06 17.71 -15.96
CA GLY A 752 20.70 18.04 -15.54
C GLY A 752 20.56 19.44 -14.95
N ILE A 753 21.32 20.40 -15.48
CA ILE A 753 21.36 21.78 -14.96
C ILE A 753 20.65 22.79 -15.87
N ASN A 754 20.38 22.44 -17.13
CA ASN A 754 19.78 23.35 -18.10
C ASN A 754 18.27 23.48 -17.86
N PRO A 755 17.62 24.56 -18.28
CA PRO A 755 16.15 24.71 -18.12
C PRO A 755 15.34 23.59 -18.75
N GLU A 756 15.75 23.05 -19.89
CA GLU A 756 15.10 21.94 -20.60
C GLU A 756 15.27 20.59 -19.90
N ASP A 757 16.20 20.48 -18.97
CA ASP A 757 16.42 19.27 -18.17
C ASP A 757 15.47 19.17 -16.97
N MET A 758 14.81 20.28 -16.61
CA MET A 758 13.96 20.36 -15.42
C MET A 758 12.64 19.61 -15.63
N PRO A 759 12.14 18.89 -14.60
CA PRO A 759 10.82 18.28 -14.67
C PRO A 759 9.69 19.32 -14.77
N TYR A 760 8.49 18.84 -15.09
CA TYR A 760 7.30 19.67 -15.21
C TYR A 760 7.02 20.52 -13.99
N SER A 761 6.68 21.81 -14.23
CA SER A 761 6.15 22.72 -13.24
C SER A 761 5.05 23.59 -13.86
N PHE A 762 3.92 23.71 -13.20
CA PHE A 762 2.70 24.34 -13.73
C PHE A 762 2.93 25.77 -14.21
N SER A 763 3.64 26.59 -13.44
CA SER A 763 3.91 27.99 -13.77
C SER A 763 4.86 28.19 -14.95
N VAL A 764 5.60 27.16 -15.35
CA VAL A 764 6.59 27.22 -16.45
C VAL A 764 6.08 26.54 -17.71
N ASN A 765 5.51 25.36 -17.56
CA ASN A 765 5.18 24.52 -18.72
C ASN A 765 3.79 24.80 -19.31
N GLU A 766 2.97 25.64 -18.63
CA GLU A 766 1.63 25.98 -19.09
C GLU A 766 1.53 27.47 -19.41
N GLU A 767 1.05 27.76 -20.63
CA GLU A 767 1.01 29.15 -21.13
C GLU A 767 0.09 30.04 -20.28
N GLY A 768 0.60 31.20 -19.88
CA GLY A 768 -0.16 32.25 -19.20
C GLY A 768 -0.34 32.01 -17.69
N ILE A 769 0.01 30.85 -17.15
CA ILE A 769 -0.17 30.53 -15.71
C ILE A 769 0.66 31.46 -14.83
N ASN A 770 1.88 31.82 -15.23
CA ASN A 770 2.75 32.75 -14.51
C ASN A 770 2.18 34.18 -14.41
N LYS A 771 1.17 34.52 -15.20
CA LYS A 771 0.44 35.81 -15.17
C LYS A 771 -0.79 35.76 -14.25
N LEU A 772 -1.19 34.57 -13.80
CA LEU A 772 -2.34 34.43 -12.92
C LEU A 772 -1.91 34.63 -11.45
N SER A 773 -2.86 35.13 -10.67
CA SER A 773 -2.74 35.22 -9.21
C SER A 773 -3.66 34.19 -8.56
N PRO A 774 -3.31 33.69 -7.36
CA PRO A 774 -4.20 32.85 -6.58
C PRO A 774 -5.53 33.58 -6.31
N ILE A 775 -6.53 32.81 -5.87
CA ILE A 775 -7.76 33.42 -5.32
C ILE A 775 -7.33 34.22 -4.09
N SER A 776 -7.77 35.46 -3.99
CA SER A 776 -7.54 36.31 -2.82
C SER A 776 -8.62 37.36 -2.70
N VAL A 777 -8.99 37.69 -1.48
CA VAL A 777 -9.86 38.86 -1.22
C VAL A 777 -8.94 40.10 -1.25
N LYS A 778 -9.30 41.11 -2.05
CA LYS A 778 -8.65 42.40 -1.96
C LYS A 778 -8.86 42.96 -0.54
N PRO A 779 -7.84 43.39 0.18
CA PRO A 779 -8.02 44.00 1.48
C PRO A 779 -9.06 45.11 1.34
N SER A 780 -10.09 45.11 2.15
CA SER A 780 -11.03 46.21 2.21
C SER A 780 -10.22 47.45 2.58
N LYS A 781 -10.19 48.46 1.70
CA LYS A 781 -9.59 49.74 2.07
C LYS A 781 -10.32 50.18 3.34
N LYS A 782 -9.65 50.14 4.51
CA LYS A 782 -10.15 50.79 5.70
C LYS A 782 -10.41 52.24 5.29
N LYS A 783 -11.70 52.65 5.24
CA LYS A 783 -12.00 54.09 5.18
C LYS A 783 -11.36 54.69 6.41
N LYS A 784 -10.39 55.59 6.19
CA LYS A 784 -9.79 56.41 7.22
C LYS A 784 -10.83 57.33 7.83
#